data_90ddb10a87da0cc165758584fb8d903d
#
_entry.id   90ddb10a87da0cc165758584fb8d903d
#
_cell.length_a   1.000
_cell.length_b   1.000
_cell.length_c   1.000
_cell.angle_alpha   90.00
_cell.angle_beta   90.00
_cell.angle_gamma   90.00
#
_symmetry.space_group_name_H-M   'P 1'
#
loop_
_entity.id
_entity.type
_entity.pdbx_description
1 polymer ?
#
loop_
_entity_poly.entity_id
_entity_poly.type
_entity_poly.pdbx_seq_one_letter_code
_entity_poly.pdbx_strand_id
1 'polypeptide(L)'
;LVIFIRHIDMVLRIHNLLVALFCAWAFGAAAHGGGQHGIPKTIAKQKFTENKGQWVNQIRFEAAMPNGKLLLENNAFYYFLYDANDISKIDHPGHTKDGAITVNGHAYKTTFQNANSLVNVNGRNSSTHYFNYFLGNDPKHWAGKVKQYEQVYYEGLYKGVDLSVYANEQVPLKYDFIVAPQAEVNQISMRIDGADALRLKNNALQIVTSVGTVTEQKPYAYQIIDGKKVEVNCEYVLNGNELTFAYPKSYNKNYALVIDPNVVFSTYTGATADNWGYTATYDNQGAMYVGGYVNAFPPNGSFYPTTLGAFQTIWGGGTGGNSGNGNGIAFACDMGISKFSSDGTQLVYSTYVGGTDNETPHSLVVDNAGNLIIYGVSYSADYPTSQNAYDKTVNGLGDIVVTKLTSDGAALLGSTFVGGSADDGINFDPGEFTAGKLKRNYGDQNRGEVNIDLADNIFVASCTKSSDYPVSIGALQSTFGGIQDGCMFKLNADCSQLIYSTFIGGSEDDACYSLDLGVNGTLYVAGGTMSTNFPTTTGALHSTYRGGLYDGFLAHINVDGTQLLQSSYIGTSGNDQIYFVKLDNLGDVYCVGQTTGQYPVFNAPYSNPNSGQFILKTNPALSTTVYSTVFGSGSGSPNISPTAFLVDTCQNVYVAGWGTNSGSFAGFANNMFNMPLTADAFKTTTDGTDFYFFVLSKNAQNILYGSYFGGNGAIEHVDGGTSRFDKRGVIYQAMCAGCGGNSFTPTTAGVWSPINQSNNCNLLGLKLEFNLAGVAVEIDASPRATGCVPLTVQFDGTVTNAVTYFWNFGDGNTSMQQNPLHTYTDTGTYTVMLVGIDPNSCNVSDTAYLEVEVRDDSLTANFLPDLVVDCDSNKVA
;
A
#
# COMPACT_ATOMS: atom_id res chain seq x y z
N LEU A 1 -47.08 18.82 -4.13
CA LEU A 1 -46.06 18.25 -3.19
C LEU A 1 -46.51 16.90 -2.58
N VAL A 2 -47.76 16.78 -2.19
CA VAL A 2 -48.32 15.56 -1.56
C VAL A 2 -48.52 14.41 -2.56
N ILE A 3 -48.68 14.69 -3.85
CA ILE A 3 -48.81 13.67 -4.91
C ILE A 3 -47.42 13.12 -5.31
N PHE A 4 -46.38 13.95 -5.23
CA PHE A 4 -45.01 13.53 -5.52
C PHE A 4 -44.43 12.61 -4.40
N ILE A 5 -44.71 12.90 -3.13
CA ILE A 5 -44.33 12.08 -1.99
C ILE A 5 -45.02 10.70 -2.02
N ARG A 6 -46.28 10.62 -2.47
CA ARG A 6 -46.98 9.33 -2.63
C ARG A 6 -46.43 8.47 -3.78
N HIS A 7 -45.86 9.08 -4.81
CA HIS A 7 -45.28 8.33 -5.91
C HIS A 7 -43.87 7.76 -5.53
N ILE A 8 -43.11 8.50 -4.76
CA ILE A 8 -41.83 8.04 -4.20
C ILE A 8 -42.08 6.92 -3.18
N ASP A 9 -43.04 7.05 -2.32
CA ASP A 9 -43.43 6.01 -1.34
C ASP A 9 -43.95 4.73 -2.01
N MET A 10 -44.62 4.83 -3.15
CA MET A 10 -45.10 3.65 -3.90
C MET A 10 -43.94 2.95 -4.65
N VAL A 11 -43.01 3.69 -5.21
CA VAL A 11 -41.78 3.13 -5.84
C VAL A 11 -40.86 2.52 -4.79
N LEU A 12 -40.69 3.18 -3.62
CA LEU A 12 -39.91 2.63 -2.51
C LEU A 12 -40.55 1.35 -1.91
N ARG A 13 -41.88 1.31 -1.79
CA ARG A 13 -42.57 0.10 -1.28
C ARG A 13 -42.52 -1.09 -2.22
N ILE A 14 -42.61 -0.85 -3.52
CA ILE A 14 -42.43 -1.92 -4.52
C ILE A 14 -40.94 -2.36 -4.56
N HIS A 15 -39.99 -1.42 -4.41
CA HIS A 15 -38.55 -1.76 -4.35
C HIS A 15 -38.15 -2.48 -3.06
N ASN A 16 -38.67 -2.07 -1.90
CA ASN A 16 -38.42 -2.77 -0.65
C ASN A 16 -38.99 -4.19 -0.62
N LEU A 17 -40.10 -4.46 -1.33
CA LEU A 17 -40.62 -5.82 -1.49
C LEU A 17 -39.74 -6.68 -2.43
N LEU A 18 -39.16 -6.07 -3.49
CA LEU A 18 -38.24 -6.73 -4.42
C LEU A 18 -36.87 -6.96 -3.78
N VAL A 19 -36.36 -6.03 -2.99
CA VAL A 19 -35.06 -6.16 -2.29
C VAL A 19 -35.14 -7.22 -1.18
N ALA A 20 -36.25 -7.30 -0.41
CA ALA A 20 -36.42 -8.35 0.59
C ALA A 20 -36.57 -9.74 -0.03
N LEU A 21 -37.21 -9.85 -1.22
CA LEU A 21 -37.28 -11.10 -1.98
C LEU A 21 -35.90 -11.49 -2.61
N PHE A 22 -35.08 -10.51 -2.99
CA PHE A 22 -33.75 -10.77 -3.59
C PHE A 22 -32.73 -11.23 -2.56
N CYS A 23 -32.69 -10.65 -1.36
CA CYS A 23 -31.82 -11.15 -0.29
C CYS A 23 -32.18 -12.58 0.14
N ALA A 24 -33.48 -12.93 0.17
CA ALA A 24 -33.91 -14.28 0.55
C ALA A 24 -33.61 -15.35 -0.52
N TRP A 25 -33.45 -14.96 -1.81
CA TRP A 25 -33.24 -15.93 -2.90
C TRP A 25 -31.78 -16.11 -3.31
N ALA A 26 -30.92 -15.12 -3.07
CA ALA A 26 -29.48 -15.30 -3.29
C ALA A 26 -28.86 -16.33 -2.30
N PHE A 27 -29.47 -16.53 -1.14
CA PHE A 27 -29.02 -17.48 -0.13
C PHE A 27 -29.72 -18.88 -0.22
N GLY A 28 -30.79 -19.03 -0.99
CA GLY A 28 -31.56 -20.24 -1.07
C GLY A 28 -31.07 -21.31 -2.07
N ALA A 29 -30.12 -21.02 -2.94
CA ALA A 29 -29.64 -21.91 -3.99
C ALA A 29 -28.33 -22.65 -3.64
N ALA A 30 -27.77 -22.49 -2.44
CA ALA A 30 -26.51 -23.11 -2.02
C ALA A 30 -26.65 -24.22 -0.97
N ALA A 31 -27.86 -24.80 -0.79
CA ALA A 31 -28.06 -25.90 0.15
C ALA A 31 -28.38 -27.20 -0.57
N HIS A 32 -27.40 -27.83 -1.22
CA HIS A 32 -27.31 -29.29 -1.38
C HIS A 32 -25.91 -29.67 -1.91
N GLY A 33 -25.16 -30.37 -1.08
CA GLY A 33 -23.95 -31.08 -1.45
C GLY A 33 -22.77 -30.77 -0.53
N GLY A 34 -22.54 -31.61 0.45
CA GLY A 34 -21.40 -31.49 1.37
C GLY A 34 -20.06 -31.60 0.65
N GLY A 35 -19.19 -30.67 0.97
CA GLY A 35 -17.83 -30.58 0.55
C GLY A 35 -17.34 -29.22 0.94
N GLN A 36 -16.52 -29.12 2.00
CA GLN A 36 -15.82 -27.91 2.38
C GLN A 36 -14.78 -27.59 1.29
N HIS A 37 -15.18 -26.89 0.26
CA HIS A 37 -14.24 -26.19 -0.61
C HIS A 37 -14.30 -24.71 -0.23
N GLY A 38 -13.31 -24.25 0.55
CA GLY A 38 -13.01 -22.84 0.64
C GLY A 38 -12.60 -22.37 -0.74
N ILE A 39 -13.51 -21.74 -1.46
CA ILE A 39 -13.19 -21.02 -2.69
C ILE A 39 -12.36 -19.82 -2.25
N PRO A 40 -11.14 -19.62 -2.76
CA PRO A 40 -10.46 -18.33 -2.58
C PRO A 40 -11.37 -17.25 -3.16
N LYS A 41 -11.87 -16.33 -2.33
CA LYS A 41 -12.51 -15.11 -2.82
C LYS A 41 -11.40 -14.24 -3.42
N THR A 42 -10.98 -14.51 -4.65
CA THR A 42 -10.37 -13.50 -5.50
C THR A 42 -11.37 -12.36 -5.59
N ILE A 43 -10.99 -11.16 -5.21
CA ILE A 43 -11.79 -9.96 -5.42
C ILE A 43 -11.86 -9.78 -6.93
N ALA A 44 -12.93 -10.29 -7.53
CA ALA A 44 -13.14 -10.14 -8.95
C ALA A 44 -13.29 -8.63 -9.22
N LYS A 45 -12.46 -8.09 -10.13
CA LYS A 45 -12.58 -6.75 -10.71
C LYS A 45 -14.05 -6.45 -10.90
N GLN A 46 -14.53 -5.36 -10.32
CA GLN A 46 -15.95 -5.01 -10.41
C GLN A 46 -16.37 -4.89 -11.86
N LYS A 47 -17.48 -5.52 -12.20
CA LYS A 47 -17.98 -5.59 -13.56
C LYS A 47 -19.40 -5.05 -13.63
N PHE A 48 -19.71 -4.44 -14.76
CA PHE A 48 -21.03 -3.90 -15.06
C PHE A 48 -21.86 -4.98 -15.77
N THR A 49 -22.90 -5.44 -15.12
CA THR A 49 -23.82 -6.45 -15.66
C THR A 49 -24.87 -5.76 -16.52
N GLU A 50 -25.03 -6.16 -17.79
CA GLU A 50 -26.04 -5.59 -18.69
C GLU A 50 -27.45 -5.99 -18.29
N ASN A 51 -28.42 -5.13 -18.57
CA ASN A 51 -29.85 -5.47 -18.47
C ASN A 51 -30.37 -6.04 -19.79
N LYS A 52 -30.82 -7.29 -19.76
CA LYS A 52 -31.50 -7.98 -20.87
C LYS A 52 -32.95 -8.31 -20.59
N GLY A 53 -33.60 -7.57 -19.68
CA GLY A 53 -34.97 -7.76 -19.26
C GLY A 53 -35.12 -8.32 -17.84
N GLN A 54 -34.01 -8.65 -17.15
CA GLN A 54 -34.06 -9.11 -15.75
C GLN A 54 -34.42 -7.99 -14.77
N TRP A 55 -34.23 -6.72 -15.15
CA TRP A 55 -34.61 -5.53 -14.37
C TRP A 55 -35.48 -4.60 -15.17
N VAL A 56 -35.99 -3.56 -14.52
CA VAL A 56 -36.83 -2.52 -15.19
C VAL A 56 -36.06 -1.88 -16.36
N ASN A 57 -36.75 -1.53 -17.43
CA ASN A 57 -36.15 -1.11 -18.69
C ASN A 57 -35.31 0.18 -18.61
N GLN A 58 -35.48 0.98 -17.59
CA GLN A 58 -34.71 2.21 -17.37
C GLN A 58 -33.27 1.90 -16.99
N ILE A 59 -33.03 0.80 -16.27
CA ILE A 59 -31.68 0.36 -15.89
C ILE A 59 -30.99 -0.25 -17.10
N ARG A 60 -29.80 0.24 -17.42
CA ARG A 60 -28.94 -0.27 -18.49
C ARG A 60 -27.91 -1.26 -17.96
N PHE A 61 -27.28 -0.93 -16.83
CA PHE A 61 -26.27 -1.77 -16.19
C PHE A 61 -26.43 -1.68 -14.66
N GLU A 62 -26.00 -2.76 -13.99
CA GLU A 62 -25.79 -2.83 -12.55
C GLU A 62 -24.32 -3.15 -12.25
N ALA A 63 -23.74 -2.47 -11.27
CA ALA A 63 -22.46 -2.84 -10.67
C ALA A 63 -22.67 -3.07 -9.17
N ALA A 64 -22.06 -4.14 -8.64
CA ALA A 64 -21.97 -4.32 -7.20
C ALA A 64 -21.04 -3.23 -6.63
N MET A 65 -21.30 -2.76 -5.43
CA MET A 65 -20.40 -1.91 -4.65
C MET A 65 -20.12 -2.62 -3.33
N PRO A 66 -18.99 -2.35 -2.67
CA PRO A 66 -18.63 -3.07 -1.45
C PRO A 66 -19.75 -3.06 -0.39
N ASN A 67 -20.37 -1.90 -0.17
CA ASN A 67 -21.49 -1.74 0.75
C ASN A 67 -22.74 -1.27 0.00
N GLY A 68 -23.07 -1.88 -1.15
CA GLY A 68 -24.21 -1.41 -1.91
C GLY A 68 -24.23 -1.87 -3.36
N LYS A 69 -24.87 -1.07 -4.20
CA LYS A 69 -24.88 -1.25 -5.65
C LYS A 69 -25.12 0.08 -6.37
N LEU A 70 -24.60 0.12 -7.58
CA LEU A 70 -24.80 1.20 -8.53
C LEU A 70 -25.68 0.70 -9.67
N LEU A 71 -26.72 1.47 -10.00
CA LEU A 71 -27.52 1.26 -11.19
C LEU A 71 -27.32 2.43 -12.16
N LEU A 72 -27.04 2.10 -13.41
CA LEU A 72 -26.81 3.06 -14.48
C LEU A 72 -28.03 3.15 -15.40
N GLU A 73 -28.57 4.34 -15.54
CA GLU A 73 -29.58 4.72 -16.54
C GLU A 73 -28.93 5.49 -17.71
N ASN A 74 -29.73 5.89 -18.70
CA ASN A 74 -29.20 6.69 -19.82
C ASN A 74 -28.69 8.08 -19.36
N ASN A 75 -29.27 8.66 -18.34
CA ASN A 75 -28.92 10.01 -17.87
C ASN A 75 -28.85 10.13 -16.36
N ALA A 76 -28.66 9.02 -15.64
CA ALA A 76 -28.56 9.05 -14.19
C ALA A 76 -27.83 7.83 -13.62
N PHE A 77 -27.30 8.04 -12.44
CA PHE A 77 -26.76 7.02 -11.56
C PHE A 77 -27.61 6.92 -10.31
N TYR A 78 -27.94 5.69 -9.87
CA TYR A 78 -28.55 5.41 -8.57
C TYR A 78 -27.57 4.67 -7.70
N TYR A 79 -27.30 5.20 -6.55
CA TYR A 79 -26.47 4.60 -5.51
C TYR A 79 -27.36 4.05 -4.41
N PHE A 80 -27.21 2.78 -4.10
CA PHE A 80 -27.83 2.12 -2.96
C PHE A 80 -26.71 1.73 -2.00
N LEU A 81 -26.66 2.35 -0.83
CA LEU A 81 -25.66 2.11 0.20
C LEU A 81 -26.29 1.37 1.37
N TYR A 82 -25.59 0.43 1.95
CA TYR A 82 -26.00 -0.30 3.14
C TYR A 82 -25.07 0.04 4.29
N ASP A 83 -25.58 -0.04 5.51
CA ASP A 83 -24.76 0.09 6.71
C ASP A 83 -23.77 -1.08 6.78
N ALA A 84 -22.47 -0.77 6.81
CA ALA A 84 -21.41 -1.76 6.80
C ALA A 84 -21.46 -2.71 8.01
N ASN A 85 -21.85 -2.17 9.19
CA ASN A 85 -21.98 -2.97 10.41
C ASN A 85 -23.17 -3.95 10.32
N ASP A 86 -24.23 -3.59 9.59
CA ASP A 86 -25.37 -4.49 9.40
C ASP A 86 -25.04 -5.60 8.39
N ILE A 87 -24.28 -5.29 7.34
CA ILE A 87 -23.80 -6.28 6.35
C ILE A 87 -22.86 -7.28 7.03
N SER A 88 -21.93 -6.84 7.88
CA SER A 88 -21.00 -7.73 8.60
C SER A 88 -21.71 -8.78 9.45
N LYS A 89 -22.93 -8.50 9.93
CA LYS A 89 -23.75 -9.47 10.68
C LYS A 89 -24.31 -10.60 9.81
N ILE A 90 -24.42 -10.37 8.49
CA ILE A 90 -24.93 -11.38 7.54
C ILE A 90 -23.83 -12.35 7.13
N ASP A 91 -22.60 -11.91 7.03
CA ASP A 91 -21.45 -12.74 6.60
C ASP A 91 -20.98 -13.75 7.67
N HIS A 92 -21.61 -13.78 8.86
CA HIS A 92 -21.28 -14.73 9.92
C HIS A 92 -22.44 -15.70 10.21
N PRO A 93 -22.58 -16.83 9.48
CA PRO A 93 -23.73 -17.75 9.59
C PRO A 93 -23.78 -18.58 10.90
N GLY A 94 -23.02 -18.21 11.93
CA GLY A 94 -22.92 -19.01 13.18
C GLY A 94 -23.78 -18.53 14.35
N HIS A 95 -24.44 -17.38 14.33
CA HIS A 95 -25.08 -16.79 15.53
C HIS A 95 -26.52 -16.29 15.40
N THR A 96 -27.29 -16.71 14.42
CA THR A 96 -28.73 -16.38 14.38
C THR A 96 -29.57 -17.61 14.67
N LYS A 97 -29.95 -17.74 15.93
CA LYS A 97 -31.19 -18.44 16.29
C LYS A 97 -32.32 -17.47 15.91
N ASP A 98 -33.12 -17.86 14.89
CA ASP A 98 -34.46 -17.32 14.57
C ASP A 98 -34.68 -15.81 14.73
N GLY A 99 -34.24 -15.00 13.75
CA GLY A 99 -34.61 -13.60 13.66
C GLY A 99 -34.28 -13.02 12.28
N ALA A 100 -35.21 -12.26 11.69
CA ALA A 100 -34.95 -11.49 10.48
C ALA A 100 -33.87 -10.43 10.76
N ILE A 101 -32.78 -10.43 9.97
CA ILE A 101 -31.75 -9.37 10.05
C ILE A 101 -32.28 -8.16 9.29
N THR A 102 -32.34 -7.01 9.94
CA THR A 102 -32.67 -5.74 9.30
C THR A 102 -31.37 -5.07 8.91
N VAL A 103 -31.23 -4.73 7.62
CA VAL A 103 -30.09 -3.94 7.10
C VAL A 103 -30.58 -2.54 6.82
N ASN A 104 -29.96 -1.56 7.46
CA ASN A 104 -30.21 -0.16 7.15
C ASN A 104 -29.53 0.21 5.83
N GLY A 105 -30.19 1.03 5.03
CA GLY A 105 -29.71 1.46 3.74
C GLY A 105 -30.11 2.89 3.41
N HIS A 106 -29.38 3.50 2.49
CA HIS A 106 -29.68 4.83 1.97
C HIS A 106 -29.54 4.82 0.45
N ALA A 107 -30.43 5.54 -0.24
CA ALA A 107 -30.37 5.66 -1.69
C ALA A 107 -30.33 7.12 -2.10
N TYR A 108 -29.42 7.47 -3.02
CA TYR A 108 -29.42 8.77 -3.67
C TYR A 108 -29.25 8.63 -5.18
N LYS A 109 -29.63 9.65 -5.92
CA LYS A 109 -29.58 9.69 -7.37
C LYS A 109 -28.78 10.88 -7.86
N THR A 110 -27.83 10.66 -8.75
CA THR A 110 -27.16 11.70 -9.53
C THR A 110 -27.75 11.74 -10.92
N THR A 111 -28.37 12.84 -11.31
CA THR A 111 -29.01 13.03 -12.63
C THR A 111 -28.19 14.02 -13.46
N PHE A 112 -27.75 13.62 -14.66
CA PHE A 112 -27.12 14.49 -15.64
C PHE A 112 -28.15 15.42 -16.24
N GLN A 113 -28.10 16.71 -15.86
CA GLN A 113 -29.09 17.71 -16.25
C GLN A 113 -28.93 18.06 -17.73
N ASN A 114 -30.05 18.16 -18.46
CA ASN A 114 -30.07 18.49 -19.90
C ASN A 114 -29.22 17.52 -20.77
N ALA A 115 -28.96 16.31 -20.28
CA ALA A 115 -28.27 15.28 -21.06
C ALA A 115 -29.04 14.90 -22.32
N ASN A 116 -28.33 14.45 -23.33
CA ASN A 116 -28.91 13.99 -24.59
C ASN A 116 -29.85 12.81 -24.36
N SER A 117 -31.12 12.95 -24.75
CA SER A 117 -32.13 11.87 -24.61
C SER A 117 -31.85 10.66 -25.49
N LEU A 118 -31.00 10.80 -26.51
CA LEU A 118 -30.56 9.74 -27.44
C LEU A 118 -29.13 9.28 -27.18
N VAL A 119 -28.62 9.46 -25.98
CA VAL A 119 -27.31 8.98 -25.58
C VAL A 119 -27.16 7.47 -25.84
N ASN A 120 -26.06 7.07 -26.43
CA ASN A 120 -25.76 5.67 -26.68
C ASN A 120 -24.92 5.11 -25.51
N VAL A 121 -25.49 4.16 -24.75
CA VAL A 121 -24.84 3.59 -23.54
C VAL A 121 -24.46 2.14 -23.81
N ASN A 122 -23.17 1.87 -23.89
CA ASN A 122 -22.62 0.58 -24.28
C ASN A 122 -21.60 0.05 -23.26
N GLY A 123 -21.63 -1.26 -23.02
CA GLY A 123 -20.55 -1.95 -22.31
C GLY A 123 -19.33 -2.17 -23.22
N ARG A 124 -18.13 -1.94 -22.69
CA ARG A 124 -16.84 -2.19 -23.36
C ARG A 124 -16.06 -3.24 -22.58
N ASN A 125 -15.16 -3.96 -23.24
CA ASN A 125 -14.33 -5.02 -22.64
C ASN A 125 -15.20 -6.09 -21.94
N SER A 126 -15.97 -6.82 -22.77
CA SER A 126 -16.90 -7.84 -22.23
C SER A 126 -16.14 -9.05 -21.67
N SER A 127 -16.55 -9.50 -20.48
CA SER A 127 -16.09 -10.79 -19.92
C SER A 127 -16.47 -11.96 -20.84
N THR A 128 -15.66 -13.01 -20.81
CA THR A 128 -15.99 -14.30 -21.42
C THR A 128 -17.09 -15.03 -20.69
N HIS A 129 -17.28 -14.74 -19.40
CA HIS A 129 -18.33 -15.30 -18.57
C HIS A 129 -19.65 -14.56 -18.78
N TYR A 130 -20.77 -15.26 -18.55
CA TYR A 130 -22.11 -14.69 -18.61
C TYR A 130 -22.99 -15.30 -17.51
N PHE A 131 -24.02 -14.58 -17.13
CA PHE A 131 -25.02 -15.04 -16.16
C PHE A 131 -26.34 -15.38 -16.85
N ASN A 132 -27.10 -16.26 -16.21
CA ASN A 132 -28.50 -16.52 -16.55
C ASN A 132 -29.35 -16.18 -15.33
N TYR A 133 -30.34 -15.34 -15.54
CA TYR A 133 -31.27 -14.89 -14.51
C TYR A 133 -32.62 -15.56 -14.74
N PHE A 134 -33.14 -16.29 -13.76
CA PHE A 134 -34.45 -16.92 -13.74
C PHE A 134 -35.21 -16.38 -12.54
N LEU A 135 -35.70 -15.13 -12.66
CA LEU A 135 -36.26 -14.38 -11.55
C LEU A 135 -37.78 -14.61 -11.46
N GLY A 136 -38.21 -15.23 -10.37
CA GLY A 136 -39.64 -15.55 -10.14
C GLY A 136 -40.21 -16.54 -11.15
N ASN A 137 -41.54 -16.59 -11.21
CA ASN A 137 -42.30 -17.53 -12.07
C ASN A 137 -42.71 -16.91 -13.42
N ASP A 138 -42.46 -15.63 -13.67
CA ASP A 138 -42.77 -14.97 -14.96
C ASP A 138 -41.55 -15.00 -15.89
N PRO A 139 -41.61 -15.79 -17.01
CA PRO A 139 -40.51 -15.89 -17.96
C PRO A 139 -40.11 -14.54 -18.61
N LYS A 140 -40.94 -13.51 -18.52
CA LYS A 140 -40.58 -12.16 -19.03
C LYS A 140 -39.45 -11.50 -18.25
N HIS A 141 -39.19 -11.96 -17.03
CA HIS A 141 -38.07 -11.53 -16.21
C HIS A 141 -36.88 -12.49 -16.26
N TRP A 142 -36.90 -13.47 -17.17
CA TRP A 142 -35.79 -14.38 -17.38
C TRP A 142 -34.86 -13.85 -18.47
N ALA A 143 -33.58 -13.78 -18.15
CA ALA A 143 -32.57 -13.31 -19.11
C ALA A 143 -31.40 -14.29 -19.17
N GLY A 144 -31.10 -14.78 -20.35
CA GLY A 144 -29.98 -15.66 -20.59
C GLY A 144 -28.81 -14.98 -21.28
N LYS A 145 -27.59 -15.50 -21.04
CA LYS A 145 -26.35 -15.00 -21.63
C LYS A 145 -26.15 -13.49 -21.36
N VAL A 146 -26.47 -13.06 -20.15
CA VAL A 146 -26.26 -11.68 -19.68
C VAL A 146 -24.77 -11.48 -19.45
N LYS A 147 -24.18 -10.56 -20.19
CA LYS A 147 -22.76 -10.27 -20.15
C LYS A 147 -22.39 -9.30 -19.03
N GLN A 148 -21.14 -9.37 -18.64
CA GLN A 148 -20.49 -8.39 -17.80
C GLN A 148 -19.41 -7.64 -18.57
N TYR A 149 -19.21 -6.38 -18.24
CA TYR A 149 -18.27 -5.48 -18.88
C TYR A 149 -17.40 -4.79 -17.86
N GLU A 150 -16.18 -4.44 -18.23
CA GLU A 150 -15.26 -3.69 -17.37
C GLU A 150 -15.52 -2.18 -17.41
N GLN A 151 -16.18 -1.71 -18.44
CA GLN A 151 -16.45 -0.30 -18.69
C GLN A 151 -17.83 -0.11 -19.28
N VAL A 152 -18.53 0.94 -18.86
CA VAL A 152 -19.74 1.44 -19.51
C VAL A 152 -19.44 2.81 -20.10
N TYR A 153 -19.73 2.99 -21.38
CA TYR A 153 -19.42 4.21 -22.12
C TYR A 153 -20.69 4.87 -22.62
N TYR A 154 -20.83 6.13 -22.28
CA TYR A 154 -21.93 7.01 -22.70
C TYR A 154 -21.44 7.90 -23.84
N GLU A 155 -21.75 7.52 -25.06
CA GLU A 155 -21.36 8.27 -26.25
C GLU A 155 -22.34 9.42 -26.48
N GLY A 156 -21.81 10.64 -26.48
CA GLY A 156 -22.61 11.85 -26.67
C GLY A 156 -23.59 12.14 -25.53
N LEU A 157 -23.16 11.95 -24.26
CA LEU A 157 -23.95 12.34 -23.09
C LEU A 157 -24.39 13.81 -23.16
N TYR A 158 -23.47 14.68 -23.60
CA TYR A 158 -23.77 16.03 -24.01
C TYR A 158 -23.14 16.28 -25.40
N LYS A 159 -23.48 17.39 -26.03
CA LYS A 159 -22.92 17.71 -27.37
C LYS A 159 -21.39 17.84 -27.30
N GLY A 160 -20.69 16.84 -27.85
CA GLY A 160 -19.23 16.76 -27.80
C GLY A 160 -18.64 16.39 -26.42
N VAL A 161 -19.45 15.77 -25.56
CA VAL A 161 -18.98 15.24 -24.28
C VAL A 161 -19.45 13.80 -24.12
N ASP A 162 -18.51 12.90 -23.94
CA ASP A 162 -18.75 11.52 -23.58
C ASP A 162 -18.53 11.32 -22.08
N LEU A 163 -19.06 10.21 -21.53
CA LEU A 163 -18.81 9.81 -20.16
C LEU A 163 -18.37 8.33 -20.13
N SER A 164 -17.26 8.07 -19.51
CA SER A 164 -16.71 6.73 -19.27
C SER A 164 -16.91 6.37 -17.82
N VAL A 165 -17.55 5.23 -17.54
CA VAL A 165 -17.72 4.69 -16.18
C VAL A 165 -17.02 3.34 -16.15
N TYR A 166 -16.08 3.18 -15.24
CA TYR A 166 -15.27 1.97 -15.16
C TYR A 166 -14.83 1.68 -13.73
N ALA A 167 -14.41 0.44 -13.50
CA ALA A 167 -13.72 0.02 -12.31
C ALA A 167 -12.33 -0.46 -12.70
N ASN A 168 -11.33 -0.10 -11.96
CA ASN A 168 -10.00 -0.69 -12.07
C ASN A 168 -9.60 -1.34 -10.75
N GLU A 169 -8.43 -1.93 -10.69
CA GLU A 169 -7.95 -2.64 -9.51
C GLU A 169 -7.69 -1.70 -8.31
N GLN A 170 -7.65 -0.40 -8.55
CA GLN A 170 -7.33 0.62 -7.55
C GLN A 170 -8.55 1.39 -7.07
N VAL A 171 -9.59 1.48 -7.92
CA VAL A 171 -10.80 2.26 -7.63
C VAL A 171 -12.04 1.45 -8.00
N PRO A 172 -12.92 1.15 -7.03
CA PRO A 172 -14.09 0.30 -7.24
C PRO A 172 -15.09 0.91 -8.22
N LEU A 173 -15.08 2.23 -8.35
CA LEU A 173 -15.91 2.96 -9.31
C LEU A 173 -15.26 4.29 -9.64
N LYS A 174 -15.09 4.56 -10.93
CA LYS A 174 -14.59 5.81 -11.46
C LYS A 174 -15.42 6.25 -12.66
N TYR A 175 -15.51 7.55 -12.88
CA TYR A 175 -16.12 8.08 -14.09
C TYR A 175 -15.37 9.31 -14.58
N ASP A 176 -15.18 9.39 -15.92
CA ASP A 176 -14.47 10.49 -16.58
C ASP A 176 -15.39 11.15 -17.60
N PHE A 177 -15.47 12.47 -17.56
CA PHE A 177 -16.04 13.24 -18.67
C PHE A 177 -14.94 13.52 -19.70
N ILE A 178 -15.18 13.14 -20.94
CA ILE A 178 -14.26 13.31 -22.06
C ILE A 178 -14.85 14.40 -22.97
N VAL A 179 -14.32 15.60 -22.85
CA VAL A 179 -14.77 16.78 -23.59
C VAL A 179 -13.97 16.89 -24.88
N ALA A 180 -14.63 16.79 -26.03
CA ALA A 180 -14.00 16.91 -27.34
C ALA A 180 -13.45 18.33 -27.57
N PRO A 181 -12.45 18.51 -28.46
CA PRO A 181 -12.00 19.84 -28.86
C PRO A 181 -13.15 20.72 -29.29
N GLN A 182 -13.14 21.99 -28.89
CA GLN A 182 -14.16 23.01 -29.15
C GLN A 182 -15.55 22.73 -28.51
N ALA A 183 -15.75 21.64 -27.78
CA ALA A 183 -17.00 21.40 -27.06
C ALA A 183 -17.14 22.33 -25.83
N GLU A 184 -18.36 22.64 -25.48
CA GLU A 184 -18.67 23.51 -24.35
C GLU A 184 -18.74 22.68 -23.04
N VAL A 185 -17.73 22.80 -22.19
CA VAL A 185 -17.63 22.04 -20.94
C VAL A 185 -18.68 22.47 -19.91
N ASN A 186 -19.13 23.71 -19.92
CA ASN A 186 -20.11 24.25 -18.97
C ASN A 186 -21.53 23.64 -19.09
N GLN A 187 -21.77 22.79 -20.09
CA GLN A 187 -23.03 22.03 -20.20
C GLN A 187 -23.08 20.85 -19.21
N ILE A 188 -21.94 20.45 -18.62
CA ILE A 188 -21.90 19.37 -17.65
C ILE A 188 -22.50 19.87 -16.32
N SER A 189 -23.67 19.34 -15.98
CA SER A 189 -24.36 19.64 -14.72
C SER A 189 -24.98 18.36 -14.16
N MET A 190 -24.79 18.12 -12.88
CA MET A 190 -25.29 16.95 -12.15
C MET A 190 -26.17 17.41 -11.01
N ARG A 191 -27.39 16.86 -10.90
CA ARG A 191 -28.27 17.07 -9.76
C ARG A 191 -28.27 15.84 -8.87
N ILE A 192 -28.00 16.03 -7.59
CA ILE A 192 -27.94 14.98 -6.59
C ILE A 192 -29.17 15.08 -5.69
N ASP A 193 -30.05 14.09 -5.79
CA ASP A 193 -31.30 14.03 -5.03
C ASP A 193 -31.28 12.82 -4.09
N GLY A 194 -31.80 12.97 -2.88
CA GLY A 194 -31.92 11.89 -1.90
C GLY A 194 -30.84 11.90 -0.82
N ALA A 195 -29.75 12.65 -0.97
CA ALA A 195 -28.77 12.85 0.10
C ALA A 195 -29.36 13.67 1.25
N ASP A 196 -28.95 13.40 2.49
CA ASP A 196 -29.36 14.17 3.67
C ASP A 196 -28.73 15.58 3.65
N ALA A 197 -27.51 15.71 3.15
CA ALA A 197 -26.86 17.00 2.90
C ALA A 197 -25.76 16.86 1.83
N LEU A 198 -25.51 17.96 1.12
CA LEU A 198 -24.37 18.13 0.21
C LEU A 198 -23.51 19.28 0.71
N ARG A 199 -22.20 19.10 0.72
CA ARG A 199 -21.26 20.12 1.18
C ARG A 199 -19.99 20.08 0.32
N LEU A 200 -19.40 21.24 0.03
CA LEU A 200 -18.04 21.33 -0.46
C LEU A 200 -17.11 21.60 0.73
N LYS A 201 -16.12 20.75 0.91
CA LYS A 201 -15.04 20.92 1.89
C LYS A 201 -13.70 20.70 1.22
N ASN A 202 -12.86 21.71 1.19
CA ASN A 202 -11.56 21.67 0.49
C ASN A 202 -11.68 21.28 -0.99
N ASN A 203 -12.72 21.77 -1.66
CA ASN A 203 -13.09 21.45 -3.04
C ASN A 203 -13.45 19.96 -3.30
N ALA A 204 -13.58 19.13 -2.28
CA ALA A 204 -14.16 17.79 -2.35
C ALA A 204 -15.67 17.87 -2.06
N LEU A 205 -16.47 17.08 -2.77
CA LEU A 205 -17.90 16.96 -2.55
C LEU A 205 -18.18 15.91 -1.47
N GLN A 206 -18.86 16.29 -0.41
CA GLN A 206 -19.38 15.40 0.62
C GLN A 206 -20.87 15.19 0.43
N ILE A 207 -21.27 13.95 0.18
CA ILE A 207 -22.67 13.49 0.07
C ILE A 207 -23.01 12.77 1.37
N VAL A 208 -23.72 13.45 2.27
CA VAL A 208 -24.10 12.92 3.58
C VAL A 208 -25.33 12.03 3.41
N THR A 209 -25.27 10.83 3.98
CA THR A 209 -26.35 9.84 3.97
C THR A 209 -26.61 9.31 5.38
N SER A 210 -27.73 8.65 5.61
CA SER A 210 -28.05 8.04 6.91
C SER A 210 -27.14 6.85 7.29
N VAL A 211 -26.34 6.34 6.36
CA VAL A 211 -25.41 5.20 6.55
C VAL A 211 -23.94 5.58 6.36
N GLY A 212 -23.66 6.89 6.33
CA GLY A 212 -22.29 7.40 6.19
C GLY A 212 -22.18 8.57 5.21
N THR A 213 -20.97 9.06 4.99
CA THR A 213 -20.70 10.16 4.05
C THR A 213 -19.86 9.66 2.88
N VAL A 214 -20.38 9.81 1.67
CA VAL A 214 -19.62 9.59 0.44
C VAL A 214 -18.83 10.86 0.13
N THR A 215 -17.55 10.74 -0.14
CA THR A 215 -16.71 11.88 -0.51
C THR A 215 -16.14 11.67 -1.91
N GLU A 216 -16.52 12.53 -2.85
CA GLU A 216 -15.86 12.65 -4.14
C GLU A 216 -14.77 13.72 -4.02
N GLN A 217 -13.53 13.34 -4.32
CA GLN A 217 -12.38 14.23 -4.17
C GLN A 217 -12.44 15.40 -5.17
N LYS A 218 -11.58 16.41 -4.96
CA LYS A 218 -11.38 17.52 -5.90
C LYS A 218 -11.26 16.97 -7.33
N PRO A 219 -12.00 17.52 -8.32
CA PRO A 219 -11.93 17.04 -9.68
C PRO A 219 -10.53 17.31 -10.26
N TYR A 220 -9.94 16.29 -10.83
CA TYR A 220 -8.69 16.39 -11.58
C TYR A 220 -9.02 16.51 -13.07
N ALA A 221 -8.53 17.56 -13.74
CA ALA A 221 -8.75 17.73 -15.17
C ALA A 221 -7.41 17.87 -15.90
N TYR A 222 -7.32 17.32 -17.10
CA TYR A 222 -6.10 17.38 -17.90
C TYR A 222 -6.37 17.36 -19.40
N GLN A 223 -5.37 17.80 -20.16
CA GLN A 223 -5.32 17.71 -21.61
C GLN A 223 -4.05 16.98 -22.05
N ILE A 224 -4.10 16.28 -23.18
CA ILE A 224 -2.89 15.78 -23.82
C ILE A 224 -2.51 16.76 -24.92
N ILE A 225 -1.44 17.52 -24.72
CA ILE A 225 -0.91 18.53 -25.65
C ILE A 225 0.47 18.05 -26.11
N ASP A 226 0.60 17.80 -27.42
CA ASP A 226 1.85 17.32 -28.03
C ASP A 226 2.43 16.08 -27.30
N GLY A 227 1.53 15.15 -26.92
CA GLY A 227 1.88 13.90 -26.23
C GLY A 227 2.20 14.07 -24.73
N LYS A 228 2.06 15.27 -24.18
CA LYS A 228 2.28 15.54 -22.74
C LYS A 228 0.95 15.80 -22.05
N LYS A 229 0.79 15.19 -20.87
CA LYS A 229 -0.34 15.46 -19.98
C LYS A 229 -0.15 16.84 -19.35
N VAL A 230 -1.08 17.74 -19.60
CA VAL A 230 -1.10 19.11 -19.09
C VAL A 230 -2.32 19.26 -18.20
N GLU A 231 -2.11 19.50 -16.94
CA GLU A 231 -3.17 19.70 -15.98
C GLU A 231 -3.95 20.97 -16.26
N VAL A 232 -5.27 20.89 -16.04
CA VAL A 232 -6.22 21.99 -16.13
C VAL A 232 -6.85 22.20 -14.77
N ASN A 233 -6.71 23.39 -14.20
CA ASN A 233 -7.33 23.69 -12.90
C ASN A 233 -8.86 23.59 -13.02
N CYS A 234 -9.43 22.67 -12.24
CA CYS A 234 -10.86 22.34 -12.23
C CYS A 234 -11.36 22.30 -10.78
N GLU A 235 -12.54 22.87 -10.54
CA GLU A 235 -13.13 22.98 -9.20
C GLU A 235 -14.60 22.61 -9.25
N TYR A 236 -15.10 21.98 -8.20
CA TYR A 236 -16.54 21.80 -8.02
C TYR A 236 -17.23 23.12 -7.66
N VAL A 237 -18.42 23.33 -8.21
CA VAL A 237 -19.36 24.40 -7.84
C VAL A 237 -20.67 23.75 -7.46
N LEU A 238 -21.09 23.93 -6.21
CA LEU A 238 -22.32 23.38 -5.67
C LEU A 238 -23.34 24.48 -5.40
N ASN A 239 -24.49 24.44 -6.07
CA ASN A 239 -25.63 25.34 -5.89
C ASN A 239 -26.87 24.55 -5.45
N GLY A 240 -27.17 24.48 -4.15
CA GLY A 240 -28.19 23.58 -3.62
C GLY A 240 -27.79 22.14 -3.83
N ASN A 241 -28.52 21.40 -4.67
CA ASN A 241 -28.19 20.02 -5.08
C ASN A 241 -27.67 19.91 -6.53
N GLU A 242 -27.34 21.02 -7.15
CA GLU A 242 -26.74 21.04 -8.48
C GLU A 242 -25.21 21.21 -8.38
N LEU A 243 -24.47 20.25 -8.94
CA LEU A 243 -23.04 20.20 -9.01
C LEU A 243 -22.56 20.48 -10.43
N THR A 244 -21.67 21.44 -10.59
CA THR A 244 -21.03 21.81 -11.87
C THR A 244 -19.52 21.98 -11.67
N PHE A 245 -18.81 22.29 -12.76
CA PHE A 245 -17.37 22.51 -12.74
C PHE A 245 -17.02 23.94 -13.09
N ALA A 246 -16.05 24.52 -12.39
CA ALA A 246 -15.42 25.80 -12.70
C ALA A 246 -13.98 25.60 -13.15
N TYR A 247 -13.55 26.46 -14.06
CA TYR A 247 -12.18 26.49 -14.60
C TYR A 247 -11.59 27.88 -14.34
N PRO A 248 -10.97 28.12 -13.17
CA PRO A 248 -10.44 29.42 -12.78
C PRO A 248 -9.36 29.96 -13.72
N LYS A 249 -8.69 29.05 -14.44
CA LYS A 249 -7.74 29.40 -15.51
C LYS A 249 -8.25 28.82 -16.84
N SER A 250 -8.07 29.57 -17.92
CA SER A 250 -8.40 29.09 -19.27
C SER A 250 -7.53 27.90 -19.67
N TYR A 251 -8.10 26.93 -20.37
CA TYR A 251 -7.42 25.79 -20.97
C TYR A 251 -7.47 25.87 -22.52
N ASN A 252 -6.65 25.08 -23.20
CA ASN A 252 -6.55 25.11 -24.66
C ASN A 252 -7.72 24.34 -25.32
N LYS A 253 -8.73 25.03 -25.82
CA LYS A 253 -9.91 24.45 -26.46
C LYS A 253 -9.62 23.63 -27.72
N ASN A 254 -8.40 23.67 -28.29
CA ASN A 254 -8.03 22.87 -29.47
C ASN A 254 -7.72 21.41 -29.11
N TYR A 255 -7.59 21.06 -27.85
CA TYR A 255 -7.32 19.70 -27.38
C TYR A 255 -8.48 19.20 -26.52
N ALA A 256 -8.65 17.88 -26.47
CA ALA A 256 -9.63 17.25 -25.60
C ALA A 256 -9.30 17.56 -24.13
N LEU A 257 -10.34 17.70 -23.30
CA LEU A 257 -10.23 17.84 -21.86
C LEU A 257 -10.82 16.61 -21.19
N VAL A 258 -10.08 15.97 -20.31
CA VAL A 258 -10.57 14.88 -19.45
C VAL A 258 -10.75 15.43 -18.05
N ILE A 259 -11.90 15.13 -17.42
CA ILE A 259 -12.20 15.49 -16.02
C ILE A 259 -12.34 14.18 -15.27
N ASP A 260 -11.42 13.92 -14.37
CA ASP A 260 -11.19 12.68 -13.65
C ASP A 260 -11.26 12.95 -12.14
N PRO A 261 -12.39 12.64 -11.44
CA PRO A 261 -12.46 12.74 -9.99
C PRO A 261 -11.59 11.66 -9.32
N ASN A 262 -10.52 12.05 -8.62
CA ASN A 262 -9.64 11.13 -7.90
C ASN A 262 -10.25 10.70 -6.57
N VAL A 263 -10.22 9.39 -6.28
CA VAL A 263 -10.59 8.81 -4.98
C VAL A 263 -9.31 8.34 -4.29
N VAL A 264 -9.06 8.86 -3.10
CA VAL A 264 -8.02 8.39 -2.17
C VAL A 264 -8.71 7.53 -1.12
N PHE A 265 -8.15 6.37 -0.75
CA PHE A 265 -8.67 5.67 0.41
C PHE A 265 -7.78 5.88 1.63
N SER A 266 -8.43 6.07 2.77
CA SER A 266 -7.83 6.17 4.09
C SER A 266 -8.78 5.52 5.10
N THR A 267 -8.30 4.51 5.84
CA THR A 267 -9.11 3.70 6.76
C THR A 267 -8.36 3.38 8.04
N TYR A 268 -9.06 3.43 9.16
CA TYR A 268 -8.58 2.86 10.42
C TYR A 268 -8.66 1.33 10.41
N THR A 269 -7.98 0.67 11.35
CA THR A 269 -8.08 -0.79 11.54
C THR A 269 -9.45 -1.22 12.07
N GLY A 270 -10.18 -0.33 12.74
CA GLY A 270 -11.41 -0.67 13.43
C GLY A 270 -11.20 -1.30 14.81
N ALA A 271 -9.97 -1.22 15.34
CA ALA A 271 -9.67 -1.68 16.69
C ALA A 271 -10.30 -0.79 17.74
N THR A 272 -10.82 -1.40 18.81
CA THR A 272 -11.17 -0.70 20.06
C THR A 272 -9.99 -0.66 21.02
N ALA A 273 -8.98 -1.50 20.83
CA ALA A 273 -7.69 -1.41 21.49
C ALA A 273 -6.84 -0.28 20.89
N ASP A 274 -6.02 0.35 21.70
CA ASP A 274 -5.00 1.28 21.22
C ASP A 274 -4.00 0.53 20.33
N ASN A 275 -3.72 1.10 19.19
CA ASN A 275 -2.80 0.51 18.22
C ASN A 275 -2.08 1.60 17.43
N TRP A 276 -0.78 1.39 17.19
CA TRP A 276 0.11 2.38 16.64
C TRP A 276 0.70 1.91 15.33
N GLY A 277 0.75 2.80 14.34
CA GLY A 277 1.22 2.49 13.00
C GLY A 277 2.73 2.49 12.88
N TYR A 278 3.27 1.44 12.27
CA TYR A 278 4.71 1.27 11.99
C TYR A 278 5.01 1.19 10.50
N THR A 279 4.41 0.25 9.83
CA THR A 279 4.84 -0.16 8.50
C THR A 279 3.67 -0.52 7.61
N ALA A 280 3.84 -0.31 6.30
CA ALA A 280 2.88 -0.75 5.30
C ALA A 280 3.56 -1.24 4.03
N THR A 281 2.88 -2.18 3.35
CA THR A 281 3.26 -2.69 2.05
C THR A 281 2.03 -3.04 1.23
N TYR A 282 2.23 -3.60 0.06
CA TYR A 282 1.19 -3.93 -0.91
C TYR A 282 1.48 -5.26 -1.60
N ASP A 283 0.45 -5.85 -2.21
CA ASP A 283 0.61 -6.95 -3.16
C ASP A 283 0.37 -6.49 -4.60
N ASN A 284 0.64 -7.38 -5.56
CA ASN A 284 0.49 -7.11 -6.98
C ASN A 284 -0.96 -6.76 -7.40
N GLN A 285 -1.94 -7.05 -6.54
CA GLN A 285 -3.35 -6.68 -6.73
C GLN A 285 -3.68 -5.31 -6.13
N GLY A 286 -2.70 -4.64 -5.54
CA GLY A 286 -2.84 -3.33 -4.91
C GLY A 286 -3.59 -3.37 -3.58
N ALA A 287 -3.77 -4.55 -2.97
CA ALA A 287 -4.25 -4.66 -1.60
C ALA A 287 -3.18 -4.10 -0.64
N MET A 288 -3.61 -3.46 0.44
CA MET A 288 -2.74 -2.82 1.40
C MET A 288 -2.57 -3.66 2.64
N TYR A 289 -1.34 -3.87 3.05
CA TYR A 289 -1.00 -4.47 4.34
C TYR A 289 -0.48 -3.38 5.27
N VAL A 290 -0.95 -3.39 6.50
CA VAL A 290 -0.47 -2.51 7.56
C VAL A 290 -0.04 -3.32 8.76
N GLY A 291 1.05 -2.90 9.38
CA GLY A 291 1.57 -3.46 10.61
C GLY A 291 1.82 -2.40 11.67
N GLY A 292 1.53 -2.74 12.89
CA GLY A 292 1.76 -1.92 14.04
C GLY A 292 1.76 -2.73 15.32
N TYR A 293 2.00 -2.13 16.47
CA TYR A 293 1.80 -2.83 17.73
C TYR A 293 0.42 -2.50 18.32
N VAL A 294 -0.14 -3.47 19.03
CA VAL A 294 -1.47 -3.41 19.60
C VAL A 294 -1.40 -3.64 21.10
N ASN A 295 -1.92 -2.70 21.87
CA ASN A 295 -2.13 -2.84 23.29
C ASN A 295 -3.58 -3.27 23.55
N ALA A 296 -3.85 -4.57 23.44
CA ALA A 296 -5.15 -5.12 23.76
C ALA A 296 -5.20 -5.52 25.22
N PHE A 297 -6.27 -5.15 25.91
CA PHE A 297 -6.51 -5.56 27.27
C PHE A 297 -7.89 -6.23 27.39
N PRO A 298 -8.02 -7.53 27.03
CA PRO A 298 -9.29 -8.23 26.95
C PRO A 298 -10.21 -8.11 28.18
N PRO A 299 -9.69 -8.05 29.44
CA PRO A 299 -10.53 -7.80 30.61
C PRO A 299 -11.33 -6.48 30.55
N ASN A 300 -10.84 -5.47 29.83
CA ASN A 300 -11.54 -4.19 29.63
C ASN A 300 -12.41 -4.18 28.36
N GLY A 301 -12.46 -5.29 27.59
CA GLY A 301 -13.24 -5.39 26.36
C GLY A 301 -12.62 -4.68 25.16
N SER A 302 -11.34 -4.28 25.24
CA SER A 302 -10.61 -3.74 24.09
C SER A 302 -10.02 -4.87 23.25
N PHE A 303 -10.13 -4.77 21.91
CA PHE A 303 -9.64 -5.80 20.99
C PHE A 303 -9.16 -5.19 19.66
N TYR A 304 -8.31 -5.95 18.98
CA TYR A 304 -7.95 -5.75 17.57
C TYR A 304 -8.82 -6.65 16.72
N PRO A 305 -9.35 -6.18 15.57
CA PRO A 305 -10.28 -6.96 14.76
C PRO A 305 -9.55 -8.11 14.07
N THR A 306 -9.63 -9.32 14.64
CA THR A 306 -9.10 -10.51 13.97
C THR A 306 -10.17 -11.19 13.12
N THR A 307 -9.76 -11.77 12.00
CA THR A 307 -10.67 -12.47 11.09
C THR A 307 -10.76 -13.96 11.40
N LEU A 308 -11.87 -14.57 11.02
CA LEU A 308 -12.05 -16.02 11.20
C LEU A 308 -10.99 -16.79 10.37
N GLY A 309 -10.29 -17.71 11.03
CA GLY A 309 -9.23 -18.50 10.41
C GLY A 309 -7.88 -17.78 10.35
N ALA A 310 -7.72 -16.58 10.92
CA ALA A 310 -6.44 -15.91 11.03
C ALA A 310 -5.45 -16.72 11.87
N PHE A 311 -4.17 -16.55 11.62
CA PHE A 311 -3.08 -17.28 12.27
C PHE A 311 -3.15 -17.20 13.80
N GLN A 312 -3.32 -16.01 14.36
CA GLN A 312 -3.46 -15.78 15.80
C GLN A 312 -4.62 -14.83 16.09
N THR A 313 -5.67 -15.34 16.72
CA THR A 313 -6.89 -14.58 17.04
C THR A 313 -6.94 -14.06 18.48
N ILE A 314 -6.00 -14.47 19.31
CA ILE A 314 -5.91 -14.14 20.72
C ILE A 314 -4.62 -13.34 20.96
N TRP A 315 -4.73 -12.20 21.60
CA TRP A 315 -3.61 -11.42 22.08
C TRP A 315 -2.75 -12.24 23.04
N GLY A 316 -1.44 -12.32 22.77
CA GLY A 316 -0.51 -13.16 23.54
C GLY A 316 -0.14 -12.55 24.88
N GLY A 317 -0.02 -11.23 24.94
CA GLY A 317 0.30 -10.55 26.18
C GLY A 317 1.25 -9.37 26.02
N GLY A 318 2.16 -9.27 26.96
CA GLY A 318 3.19 -8.25 27.07
C GLY A 318 3.39 -7.78 28.51
N THR A 319 4.61 -7.42 28.84
CA THR A 319 4.95 -6.83 30.14
C THR A 319 4.91 -5.30 30.00
N GLY A 320 3.73 -4.72 30.21
CA GLY A 320 3.55 -3.26 30.15
C GLY A 320 4.38 -2.48 31.17
N GLY A 321 4.85 -1.36 30.73
CA GLY A 321 5.56 -0.23 31.29
C GLY A 321 6.10 -0.28 32.70
N ASN A 322 7.31 0.21 32.90
CA ASN A 322 8.12 0.23 34.15
C ASN A 322 8.77 -1.10 34.59
N SER A 323 8.58 -2.19 33.89
CA SER A 323 9.51 -3.31 34.04
C SER A 323 10.87 -2.86 33.48
N GLY A 324 11.91 -2.94 34.29
CA GLY A 324 13.24 -2.41 33.95
C GLY A 324 13.98 -3.09 32.80
N ASN A 325 13.23 -3.64 31.83
CA ASN A 325 13.71 -4.25 30.60
C ASN A 325 14.05 -3.22 29.50
N GLY A 326 13.87 -1.94 29.76
CA GLY A 326 14.49 -0.87 28.97
C GLY A 326 14.16 -0.78 27.47
N ASN A 327 13.14 -1.51 27.00
CA ASN A 327 12.82 -1.63 25.57
C ASN A 327 12.13 -0.42 24.93
N GLY A 328 11.99 0.70 25.65
CA GLY A 328 11.36 1.92 25.11
C GLY A 328 9.86 1.79 24.83
N ILE A 329 9.26 0.61 24.97
CA ILE A 329 7.84 0.38 24.77
C ILE A 329 7.12 0.61 26.10
N ALA A 330 6.24 1.60 26.11
CA ALA A 330 5.51 2.00 27.34
C ALA A 330 4.39 1.04 27.74
N PHE A 331 3.97 0.14 26.83
CA PHE A 331 2.79 -0.70 26.99
C PHE A 331 3.07 -2.13 26.55
N ALA A 332 2.35 -3.09 27.15
CA ALA A 332 2.31 -4.47 26.69
C ALA A 332 1.76 -4.55 25.26
N CYS A 333 2.42 -5.23 24.35
CA CYS A 333 2.00 -5.24 22.95
C CYS A 333 2.42 -6.46 22.15
N ASP A 334 1.54 -6.87 21.23
CA ASP A 334 1.83 -7.78 20.12
C ASP A 334 1.80 -7.03 18.80
N MET A 335 2.39 -7.59 17.76
CA MET A 335 2.16 -7.12 16.39
C MET A 335 0.71 -7.32 15.99
N GLY A 336 0.08 -6.28 15.44
CA GLY A 336 -1.20 -6.35 14.75
C GLY A 336 -0.99 -6.17 13.26
N ILE A 337 -1.41 -7.14 12.48
CA ILE A 337 -1.28 -7.13 11.02
C ILE A 337 -2.66 -7.16 10.40
N SER A 338 -2.95 -6.21 9.52
CA SER A 338 -4.21 -6.17 8.77
C SER A 338 -3.95 -6.02 7.27
N LYS A 339 -4.69 -6.78 6.46
CA LYS A 339 -4.75 -6.64 5.01
C LYS A 339 -6.09 -6.05 4.61
N PHE A 340 -6.07 -4.93 3.90
CA PHE A 340 -7.24 -4.29 3.31
C PHE A 340 -7.32 -4.58 1.81
N SER A 341 -8.54 -4.64 1.28
CA SER A 341 -8.77 -4.65 -0.17
C SER A 341 -8.10 -3.46 -0.85
N SER A 342 -7.85 -3.56 -2.15
CA SER A 342 -7.19 -2.50 -2.94
C SER A 342 -7.90 -1.14 -2.91
N ASP A 343 -9.17 -1.13 -2.52
CA ASP A 343 -10.04 0.05 -2.37
C ASP A 343 -10.30 0.44 -0.90
N GLY A 344 -9.72 -0.29 0.07
CA GLY A 344 -9.86 -0.02 1.50
C GLY A 344 -11.23 -0.30 2.11
N THR A 345 -12.16 -0.91 1.35
CA THR A 345 -13.54 -1.12 1.79
C THR A 345 -13.74 -2.39 2.62
N GLN A 346 -12.80 -3.34 2.53
CA GLN A 346 -12.86 -4.62 3.24
C GLN A 346 -11.59 -4.87 4.04
N LEU A 347 -11.77 -5.44 5.22
CA LEU A 347 -10.71 -6.11 5.95
C LEU A 347 -10.61 -7.53 5.42
N VAL A 348 -9.60 -7.81 4.59
CA VAL A 348 -9.42 -9.12 3.95
C VAL A 348 -9.00 -10.16 4.97
N TYR A 349 -7.98 -9.84 5.76
CA TYR A 349 -7.67 -10.57 6.98
C TYR A 349 -7.02 -9.66 8.02
N SER A 350 -7.07 -10.08 9.26
CA SER A 350 -6.36 -9.43 10.36
C SER A 350 -6.01 -10.44 11.44
N THR A 351 -4.79 -10.35 11.97
CA THR A 351 -4.22 -11.30 12.91
C THR A 351 -3.28 -10.59 13.89
N TYR A 352 -3.12 -11.18 15.09
CA TYR A 352 -1.95 -10.91 15.92
C TYR A 352 -0.76 -11.76 15.46
N VAL A 353 0.44 -11.33 15.79
CA VAL A 353 1.66 -12.14 15.76
C VAL A 353 2.48 -11.76 16.99
N GLY A 354 2.57 -12.65 17.95
CA GLY A 354 3.29 -12.36 19.21
C GLY A 354 3.25 -13.52 20.18
N GLY A 355 4.00 -13.37 21.26
CA GLY A 355 4.07 -14.27 22.39
C GLY A 355 3.59 -13.64 23.70
N THR A 356 4.24 -13.95 24.82
CA THR A 356 3.85 -13.46 26.15
C THR A 356 4.58 -12.19 26.58
N ASP A 357 5.48 -11.64 25.79
CA ASP A 357 6.17 -10.35 26.01
C ASP A 357 5.86 -9.40 24.84
N ASN A 358 6.73 -8.46 24.49
CA ASN A 358 6.45 -7.37 23.56
C ASN A 358 7.00 -7.65 22.15
N GLU A 359 6.22 -7.32 21.14
CA GLU A 359 6.58 -7.41 19.71
C GLU A 359 6.28 -6.14 18.94
N THR A 360 7.20 -5.77 18.05
CA THR A 360 7.03 -4.64 17.11
C THR A 360 7.39 -5.02 15.70
N PRO A 361 6.52 -4.72 14.69
CA PRO A 361 6.86 -4.92 13.27
C PRO A 361 7.62 -3.69 12.74
N HIS A 362 8.75 -3.88 12.08
CA HIS A 362 9.57 -2.78 11.56
C HIS A 362 9.43 -2.59 10.05
N SER A 363 9.32 -3.67 9.29
CA SER A 363 9.16 -3.59 7.84
C SER A 363 8.41 -4.79 7.30
N LEU A 364 7.61 -4.55 6.26
CA LEU A 364 6.79 -5.54 5.58
C LEU A 364 7.16 -5.65 4.10
N VAL A 365 7.12 -6.85 3.56
CA VAL A 365 7.19 -7.09 2.10
C VAL A 365 6.33 -8.29 1.75
N VAL A 366 5.81 -8.32 0.52
CA VAL A 366 5.00 -9.44 0.00
C VAL A 366 5.83 -10.18 -1.05
N ASP A 367 5.88 -11.51 -0.95
CA ASP A 367 6.57 -12.34 -1.91
C ASP A 367 5.77 -12.54 -3.22
N ASN A 368 6.40 -13.19 -4.22
CA ASN A 368 5.78 -13.44 -5.52
C ASN A 368 4.52 -14.32 -5.44
N ALA A 369 4.34 -15.09 -4.37
CA ALA A 369 3.13 -15.89 -4.12
C ALA A 369 2.06 -15.14 -3.31
N GLY A 370 2.27 -13.88 -3.00
CA GLY A 370 1.36 -13.06 -2.20
C GLY A 370 1.46 -13.29 -0.69
N ASN A 371 2.47 -14.03 -0.21
CA ASN A 371 2.67 -14.24 1.22
C ASN A 371 3.33 -13.04 1.86
N LEU A 372 2.94 -12.73 3.09
CA LEU A 372 3.48 -11.60 3.82
C LEU A 372 4.72 -11.98 4.62
N ILE A 373 5.80 -11.24 4.44
CA ILE A 373 7.03 -11.32 5.23
C ILE A 373 7.07 -10.12 6.16
N ILE A 374 7.25 -10.39 7.44
CA ILE A 374 7.31 -9.42 8.54
C ILE A 374 8.72 -9.47 9.11
N TYR A 375 9.43 -8.34 9.09
CA TYR A 375 10.63 -8.13 9.89
C TYR A 375 10.26 -7.28 11.09
N GLY A 376 10.74 -7.66 12.27
CA GLY A 376 10.48 -6.95 13.50
C GLY A 376 11.37 -7.43 14.66
N VAL A 377 10.97 -7.15 15.86
CA VAL A 377 11.66 -7.56 17.10
C VAL A 377 10.67 -8.20 18.05
N SER A 378 11.11 -9.26 18.74
CA SER A 378 10.37 -9.92 19.80
C SER A 378 11.22 -10.09 21.05
N TYR A 379 10.57 -9.92 22.18
CA TYR A 379 11.11 -10.21 23.53
C TYR A 379 10.53 -11.50 24.12
N SER A 380 9.66 -12.19 23.38
CA SER A 380 8.92 -13.36 23.85
C SER A 380 9.69 -14.65 23.64
N ALA A 381 9.91 -15.40 24.70
CA ALA A 381 10.50 -16.73 24.61
C ALA A 381 9.59 -17.76 23.91
N ASP A 382 8.31 -17.49 23.84
CA ASP A 382 7.27 -18.30 23.18
C ASP A 382 6.75 -17.68 21.88
N TYR A 383 7.51 -16.75 21.27
CA TYR A 383 7.19 -16.23 19.94
C TYR A 383 7.00 -17.36 18.93
N PRO A 384 5.98 -17.31 18.04
CA PRO A 384 5.69 -18.40 17.14
C PRO A 384 6.79 -18.58 16.07
N THR A 385 7.57 -19.66 16.19
CA THR A 385 8.60 -20.05 15.22
C THR A 385 8.16 -21.25 14.41
N SER A 386 8.66 -21.38 13.17
CA SER A 386 8.38 -22.56 12.34
C SER A 386 9.15 -23.80 12.83
N GLN A 387 8.63 -25.00 12.46
CA GLN A 387 9.24 -26.26 12.87
C GLN A 387 10.70 -26.37 12.43
N ASN A 388 11.04 -25.85 11.26
CA ASN A 388 12.40 -25.89 10.67
C ASN A 388 13.09 -24.53 10.73
N ALA A 389 12.71 -23.64 11.67
CA ALA A 389 13.33 -22.33 11.82
C ALA A 389 14.86 -22.44 11.98
N TYR A 390 15.56 -21.46 11.45
CA TYR A 390 17.02 -21.34 11.65
C TYR A 390 17.34 -21.25 13.16
N ASP A 391 16.66 -20.42 13.91
CA ASP A 391 16.70 -20.32 15.36
C ASP A 391 15.27 -20.20 15.93
N LYS A 392 15.02 -20.96 17.03
CA LYS A 392 13.69 -21.01 17.69
C LYS A 392 13.66 -20.31 19.03
N THR A 393 14.79 -19.74 19.43
CA THR A 393 14.98 -19.22 20.77
C THR A 393 15.37 -17.76 20.73
N VAL A 394 14.78 -16.97 21.64
CA VAL A 394 15.33 -15.66 21.95
C VAL A 394 16.65 -15.87 22.71
N ASN A 395 17.71 -15.22 22.25
CA ASN A 395 19.07 -15.44 22.76
C ASN A 395 19.50 -14.38 23.78
N GLY A 396 18.80 -13.24 23.81
CA GLY A 396 19.16 -12.10 24.65
C GLY A 396 17.97 -11.41 25.31
N LEU A 397 18.00 -10.09 25.25
CA LEU A 397 16.92 -9.25 25.76
C LEU A 397 15.81 -9.20 24.71
N GLY A 398 16.10 -8.73 23.49
CA GLY A 398 15.19 -8.73 22.37
C GLY A 398 15.94 -9.08 21.09
N ASP A 399 15.37 -9.96 20.27
CA ASP A 399 15.98 -10.44 19.05
C ASP A 399 15.17 -10.02 17.83
N ILE A 400 15.85 -9.87 16.70
CA ILE A 400 15.21 -9.75 15.40
C ILE A 400 14.39 -11.00 15.12
N VAL A 401 13.16 -10.81 14.64
CA VAL A 401 12.31 -11.89 14.14
C VAL A 401 11.97 -11.65 12.67
N VAL A 402 11.96 -12.73 11.89
CA VAL A 402 11.46 -12.74 10.52
C VAL A 402 10.37 -13.79 10.42
N THR A 403 9.15 -13.36 10.08
CA THR A 403 7.97 -14.21 10.04
C THR A 403 7.27 -14.11 8.69
N LYS A 404 6.97 -15.25 8.07
CA LYS A 404 6.27 -15.36 6.79
C LYS A 404 4.91 -16.00 7.00
N LEU A 405 3.85 -15.29 6.66
CA LEU A 405 2.46 -15.74 6.71
C LEU A 405 1.94 -16.04 5.29
N THR A 406 1.01 -17.00 5.21
CA THR A 406 0.27 -17.25 3.97
C THR A 406 -0.46 -15.99 3.48
N SER A 407 -0.75 -15.91 2.18
CA SER A 407 -1.42 -14.76 1.54
C SER A 407 -2.81 -14.44 2.10
N ASP A 408 -3.45 -15.40 2.76
CA ASP A 408 -4.72 -15.28 3.48
C ASP A 408 -4.55 -15.01 4.98
N GLY A 409 -3.31 -14.93 5.48
CA GLY A 409 -2.99 -14.68 6.89
C GLY A 409 -3.37 -15.82 7.85
N ALA A 410 -3.62 -17.03 7.33
CA ALA A 410 -4.16 -18.14 8.11
C ALA A 410 -3.08 -19.06 8.71
N ALA A 411 -1.88 -19.10 8.13
CA ALA A 411 -0.85 -20.03 8.53
C ALA A 411 0.56 -19.43 8.48
N LEU A 412 1.43 -20.02 9.30
CA LEU A 412 2.85 -19.72 9.35
C LEU A 412 3.59 -20.58 8.31
N LEU A 413 4.29 -19.94 7.37
CA LEU A 413 5.14 -20.61 6.38
C LEU A 413 6.60 -20.69 6.81
N GLY A 414 7.10 -19.65 7.48
CA GLY A 414 8.43 -19.57 8.02
C GLY A 414 8.48 -18.57 9.16
N SER A 415 9.25 -18.83 10.21
CA SER A 415 9.47 -17.86 11.29
C SER A 415 10.69 -18.26 12.10
N THR A 416 11.56 -17.28 12.34
CA THR A 416 12.83 -17.53 13.03
C THR A 416 13.29 -16.30 13.80
N PHE A 417 14.09 -16.51 14.84
CA PHE A 417 14.91 -15.49 15.46
C PHE A 417 16.25 -15.33 14.72
N VAL A 418 16.84 -14.13 14.81
CA VAL A 418 18.22 -13.84 14.43
C VAL A 418 18.77 -12.81 15.41
N GLY A 419 19.55 -13.22 16.39
CA GLY A 419 20.07 -12.35 17.43
C GLY A 419 21.15 -13.01 18.29
N GLY A 420 21.66 -12.25 19.25
CA GLY A 420 22.66 -12.70 20.21
C GLY A 420 22.26 -12.34 21.65
N SER A 421 23.22 -12.12 22.53
CA SER A 421 22.97 -12.02 23.97
C SER A 421 22.50 -10.64 24.46
N ALA A 422 22.46 -9.61 23.60
CA ALA A 422 21.99 -8.26 23.93
C ALA A 422 20.71 -7.92 23.16
N ASP A 423 20.40 -6.61 22.99
CA ASP A 423 19.29 -6.17 22.15
C ASP A 423 19.69 -6.14 20.66
N ASP A 424 18.86 -6.74 19.81
CA ASP A 424 19.02 -6.81 18.37
C ASP A 424 17.82 -6.23 17.66
N GLY A 425 18.05 -5.46 16.62
CA GLY A 425 16.99 -4.81 15.83
C GLY A 425 16.49 -3.48 16.38
N ILE A 426 17.01 -3.01 17.49
CA ILE A 426 16.59 -1.75 18.14
C ILE A 426 17.76 -0.80 18.34
N ASN A 427 17.62 0.40 17.78
CA ASN A 427 18.54 1.51 17.94
C ASN A 427 18.13 2.38 19.17
N PHE A 428 18.20 1.83 20.38
CA PHE A 428 17.73 2.45 21.62
C PHE A 428 18.61 2.08 22.81
N ASP A 429 18.95 3.08 23.66
CA ASP A 429 19.52 2.86 24.97
C ASP A 429 18.49 3.16 26.05
N PRO A 430 18.30 2.27 27.03
CA PRO A 430 17.40 2.51 28.14
C PRO A 430 17.74 3.79 28.90
N GLY A 431 16.74 4.69 29.06
CA GLY A 431 16.89 5.96 29.78
C GLY A 431 17.25 7.17 28.92
N GLU A 432 17.55 7.02 27.63
CA GLU A 432 17.79 8.13 26.71
C GLU A 432 16.55 8.47 25.87
N PHE A 433 15.67 9.29 26.41
CA PHE A 433 14.53 9.86 25.66
C PHE A 433 14.88 11.13 24.88
N THR A 434 16.14 11.52 24.81
CA THR A 434 16.59 12.75 24.13
C THR A 434 17.22 12.41 22.80
N ALA A 435 17.18 13.37 21.86
CA ALA A 435 17.88 13.32 20.58
C ALA A 435 19.40 13.23 20.82
N GLY A 436 19.90 12.03 21.04
CA GLY A 436 21.30 11.69 21.17
C GLY A 436 21.62 10.50 20.30
N LYS A 437 22.89 10.35 19.90
CA LYS A 437 23.33 9.24 19.09
C LYS A 437 22.59 9.20 17.73
N LEU A 438 22.29 8.02 17.19
CA LEU A 438 21.65 7.83 15.89
C LEU A 438 20.12 8.04 15.89
N LYS A 439 19.61 8.80 16.85
CA LYS A 439 18.18 9.12 16.99
C LYS A 439 17.91 10.59 16.70
N ARG A 440 17.57 10.92 15.48
CA ARG A 440 17.17 12.28 15.13
C ARG A 440 15.66 12.48 15.22
N ASN A 441 14.88 11.43 14.95
CA ASN A 441 13.42 11.44 14.98
C ASN A 441 12.89 10.40 15.99
N TYR A 442 11.65 10.58 16.44
CA TYR A 442 10.99 9.73 17.40
C TYR A 442 10.99 8.23 16.97
N GLY A 443 10.70 7.94 15.72
CA GLY A 443 10.65 6.58 15.19
C GLY A 443 12.00 5.94 14.83
N ASP A 444 13.13 6.62 15.04
CA ASP A 444 14.45 6.12 14.60
C ASP A 444 14.93 4.90 15.39
N GLN A 445 14.34 4.65 16.57
CA GLN A 445 14.68 3.48 17.38
C GLN A 445 14.28 2.14 16.73
N ASN A 446 13.23 2.12 15.91
CA ASN A 446 12.67 0.92 15.31
C ASN A 446 12.84 0.92 13.78
N ARG A 447 13.98 1.39 13.31
CA ARG A 447 14.30 1.40 11.88
C ARG A 447 15.05 0.16 11.45
N GLY A 448 14.83 -0.21 10.23
CA GLY A 448 15.41 -1.30 9.48
C GLY A 448 14.51 -1.64 8.31
N GLU A 449 15.00 -2.39 7.37
CA GLU A 449 14.24 -2.73 6.16
C GLU A 449 14.39 -4.20 5.80
N VAL A 450 13.29 -4.81 5.33
CA VAL A 450 13.28 -6.15 4.72
C VAL A 450 13.05 -6.01 3.23
N ASN A 451 13.72 -6.82 2.41
CA ASN A 451 13.48 -6.96 0.98
C ASN A 451 13.68 -8.41 0.55
N ILE A 452 13.26 -8.78 -0.66
CA ILE A 452 13.38 -10.13 -1.20
C ILE A 452 13.99 -10.11 -2.60
N ASP A 453 14.71 -11.19 -2.95
CA ASP A 453 15.14 -11.43 -4.33
C ASP A 453 14.06 -12.21 -5.12
N LEU A 454 14.33 -12.45 -6.41
CA LEU A 454 13.39 -13.18 -7.28
C LEU A 454 13.14 -14.64 -6.83
N ALA A 455 14.04 -15.21 -6.03
CA ALA A 455 13.89 -16.55 -5.45
C ALA A 455 13.25 -16.51 -4.04
N ASP A 456 12.64 -15.35 -3.67
CA ASP A 456 12.01 -15.08 -2.38
C ASP A 456 12.96 -15.22 -1.18
N ASN A 457 14.29 -15.21 -1.38
CA ASN A 457 15.22 -15.12 -0.26
C ASN A 457 15.08 -13.74 0.41
N ILE A 458 15.17 -13.74 1.72
CA ILE A 458 14.84 -12.59 2.56
C ILE A 458 16.12 -11.88 2.99
N PHE A 459 16.23 -10.60 2.70
CA PHE A 459 17.32 -9.72 3.12
C PHE A 459 16.82 -8.75 4.18
N VAL A 460 17.62 -8.58 5.23
CA VAL A 460 17.33 -7.61 6.31
C VAL A 460 18.56 -6.75 6.56
N ALA A 461 18.34 -5.45 6.70
CA ALA A 461 19.31 -4.49 7.22
C ALA A 461 18.78 -3.91 8.53
N SER A 462 19.60 -3.91 9.58
CA SER A 462 19.24 -3.57 10.95
C SER A 462 20.45 -3.11 11.77
N CYS A 463 20.34 -3.19 13.10
CA CYS A 463 21.44 -2.98 14.03
C CYS A 463 21.45 -4.05 15.12
N THR A 464 22.59 -4.21 15.78
CA THR A 464 22.79 -5.16 16.87
C THR A 464 23.71 -4.58 17.94
N LYS A 465 23.46 -4.93 19.19
CA LYS A 465 24.36 -4.68 20.34
C LYS A 465 25.03 -5.98 20.83
N SER A 466 24.74 -7.09 20.18
CA SER A 466 25.25 -8.41 20.54
C SER A 466 26.62 -8.66 19.92
N SER A 467 27.64 -8.77 20.74
CA SER A 467 28.99 -9.13 20.28
C SER A 467 29.08 -10.59 19.78
N ASP A 468 28.13 -11.41 20.15
CA ASP A 468 27.93 -12.80 19.75
C ASP A 468 26.80 -12.99 18.71
N TYR A 469 26.38 -11.89 18.05
CA TYR A 469 25.42 -11.92 16.94
C TYR A 469 25.86 -12.93 15.88
N PRO A 470 24.96 -13.79 15.34
CA PRO A 470 25.33 -14.85 14.41
C PRO A 470 25.86 -14.28 13.09
N VAL A 471 27.15 -14.49 12.83
CA VAL A 471 27.82 -14.12 11.58
C VAL A 471 28.27 -15.36 10.80
N SER A 472 28.17 -15.29 9.50
CA SER A 472 28.58 -16.39 8.61
C SER A 472 30.10 -16.50 8.49
N ILE A 473 30.57 -17.70 8.16
CA ILE A 473 32.02 -17.93 7.85
C ILE A 473 32.39 -17.09 6.62
N GLY A 474 33.44 -16.28 6.76
CA GLY A 474 33.90 -15.40 5.68
C GLY A 474 33.09 -14.09 5.55
N ALA A 475 32.26 -13.75 6.54
CA ALA A 475 31.52 -12.48 6.59
C ALA A 475 32.41 -11.26 6.34
N LEU A 476 31.88 -10.21 5.74
CA LEU A 476 32.54 -8.93 5.52
C LEU A 476 33.21 -8.41 6.79
N GLN A 477 32.49 -8.44 7.91
CA GLN A 477 32.98 -8.11 9.23
C GLN A 477 32.49 -9.18 10.21
N SER A 478 33.42 -9.98 10.73
CA SER A 478 33.10 -11.09 11.63
C SER A 478 33.24 -10.74 13.11
N THR A 479 33.66 -9.51 13.41
CA THR A 479 33.94 -9.05 14.77
C THR A 479 33.12 -7.80 15.03
N PHE A 480 32.40 -7.80 16.14
CA PHE A 480 31.70 -6.64 16.66
C PHE A 480 32.68 -5.49 16.92
N GLY A 481 32.38 -4.30 16.40
CA GLY A 481 33.35 -3.19 16.37
C GLY A 481 33.19 -2.19 17.50
N GLY A 482 31.98 -1.92 17.95
CA GLY A 482 31.70 -0.80 18.79
C GLY A 482 30.74 -1.04 19.97
N ILE A 483 29.85 -0.09 20.17
CA ILE A 483 28.77 -0.15 21.19
C ILE A 483 27.51 -0.77 20.54
N GLN A 484 27.24 -0.39 19.30
CA GLN A 484 26.23 -0.91 18.42
C GLN A 484 26.77 -0.94 17.00
N ASP A 485 26.62 -2.04 16.30
CA ASP A 485 26.97 -2.14 14.87
C ASP A 485 25.73 -2.25 14.01
N GLY A 486 25.81 -1.75 12.78
CA GLY A 486 24.91 -2.16 11.73
C GLY A 486 25.06 -3.67 11.48
N CYS A 487 23.97 -4.35 11.19
CA CYS A 487 23.98 -5.74 10.79
C CYS A 487 23.11 -5.96 9.55
N MET A 488 23.47 -6.96 8.78
CA MET A 488 22.67 -7.39 7.64
C MET A 488 22.77 -8.89 7.47
N PHE A 489 21.69 -9.51 7.01
CA PHE A 489 21.67 -10.93 6.76
C PHE A 489 20.73 -11.31 5.63
N LYS A 490 20.93 -12.53 5.13
CA LYS A 490 20.09 -13.19 4.14
C LYS A 490 19.61 -14.53 4.66
N LEU A 491 18.30 -14.75 4.66
CA LEU A 491 17.65 -16.04 4.90
C LEU A 491 17.14 -16.63 3.59
N ASN A 492 16.97 -17.93 3.55
CA ASN A 492 16.20 -18.58 2.50
C ASN A 492 14.69 -18.30 2.65
N ALA A 493 13.91 -18.63 1.61
CA ALA A 493 12.49 -18.25 1.49
C ALA A 493 11.57 -18.77 2.60
N ASP A 494 11.93 -19.84 3.32
CA ASP A 494 11.14 -20.43 4.41
C ASP A 494 11.73 -20.18 5.81
N CYS A 495 12.72 -19.29 5.93
CA CYS A 495 13.39 -18.93 7.20
C CYS A 495 14.10 -20.10 7.91
N SER A 496 14.43 -21.18 7.20
CA SER A 496 15.08 -22.36 7.79
C SER A 496 16.61 -22.30 7.78
N GLN A 497 17.18 -21.40 6.98
CA GLN A 497 18.62 -21.28 6.83
C GLN A 497 19.07 -19.82 6.78
N LEU A 498 20.09 -19.49 7.58
CA LEU A 498 20.85 -18.25 7.45
C LEU A 498 21.91 -18.46 6.36
N ILE A 499 21.72 -17.80 5.21
CA ILE A 499 22.59 -17.93 4.03
C ILE A 499 23.89 -17.16 4.25
N TYR A 500 23.76 -15.90 4.67
CA TYR A 500 24.88 -15.13 5.18
C TYR A 500 24.41 -14.12 6.24
N SER A 501 25.36 -13.69 7.07
CA SER A 501 25.16 -12.62 8.06
C SER A 501 26.49 -11.95 8.36
N THR A 502 26.49 -10.63 8.57
CA THR A 502 27.69 -9.82 8.82
C THR A 502 27.36 -8.58 9.62
N PHE A 503 28.34 -8.12 10.38
CA PHE A 503 28.35 -6.75 10.90
C PHE A 503 28.78 -5.75 9.80
N ILE A 504 28.47 -4.47 10.02
CA ILE A 504 29.10 -3.33 9.36
C ILE A 504 29.11 -2.15 10.33
N GLY A 505 30.29 -1.79 10.83
CA GLY A 505 30.44 -0.73 11.81
C GLY A 505 31.88 -0.41 12.14
N GLY A 506 32.05 0.55 13.03
CA GLY A 506 33.37 0.95 13.57
C GLY A 506 33.39 0.83 15.09
N SER A 507 33.93 1.83 15.78
CA SER A 507 34.17 1.77 17.25
C SER A 507 33.07 2.41 18.10
N GLU A 508 32.08 3.04 17.48
CA GLU A 508 30.97 3.71 18.16
C GLU A 508 29.62 3.10 17.68
N ASP A 509 28.53 3.84 17.79
CA ASP A 509 27.22 3.38 17.34
C ASP A 509 27.06 3.47 15.82
N ASP A 510 26.65 2.40 15.20
CA ASP A 510 26.36 2.27 13.77
C ASP A 510 25.01 1.56 13.57
N ALA A 511 24.22 1.96 12.57
CA ALA A 511 22.94 1.34 12.28
C ALA A 511 22.60 1.38 10.79
N CYS A 512 22.09 0.26 10.27
CA CYS A 512 21.53 0.16 8.92
C CYS A 512 20.02 0.44 8.98
N TYR A 513 19.52 1.35 8.12
CA TYR A 513 18.12 1.73 8.10
C TYR A 513 17.38 1.28 6.84
N SER A 514 18.10 1.13 5.73
CA SER A 514 17.50 0.80 4.46
C SER A 514 18.43 -0.05 3.63
N LEU A 515 17.83 -0.85 2.77
CA LEU A 515 18.53 -1.65 1.78
C LEU A 515 17.81 -1.63 0.43
N ASP A 516 18.59 -1.83 -0.64
CA ASP A 516 18.06 -2.11 -1.96
C ASP A 516 18.93 -3.12 -2.70
N LEU A 517 18.31 -3.93 -3.58
CA LEU A 517 19.00 -5.00 -4.30
C LEU A 517 19.52 -4.47 -5.63
N GLY A 518 20.82 -4.55 -5.80
CA GLY A 518 21.49 -4.25 -7.05
C GLY A 518 21.44 -5.38 -8.06
N VAL A 519 21.95 -5.11 -9.25
CA VAL A 519 22.08 -6.12 -10.31
C VAL A 519 22.87 -7.33 -9.81
N ASN A 520 22.45 -8.53 -10.18
CA ASN A 520 23.04 -9.81 -9.76
C ASN A 520 22.99 -10.07 -8.24
N GLY A 521 22.03 -9.49 -7.53
CA GLY A 521 21.81 -9.75 -6.09
C GLY A 521 22.85 -9.11 -5.17
N THR A 522 23.61 -8.11 -5.64
CA THR A 522 24.43 -7.27 -4.75
C THR A 522 23.54 -6.40 -3.87
N LEU A 523 24.05 -5.95 -2.73
CA LEU A 523 23.26 -5.25 -1.74
C LEU A 523 23.79 -3.82 -1.52
N TYR A 524 22.90 -2.83 -1.67
CA TYR A 524 23.17 -1.46 -1.22
C TYR A 524 22.49 -1.23 0.13
N VAL A 525 23.25 -0.70 1.08
CA VAL A 525 22.80 -0.44 2.45
C VAL A 525 23.10 1.01 2.82
N ALA A 526 22.19 1.62 3.54
CA ALA A 526 22.33 2.99 4.04
C ALA A 526 21.91 3.10 5.50
N GLY A 527 22.47 4.09 6.18
CA GLY A 527 22.13 4.34 7.58
C GLY A 527 22.90 5.51 8.18
N GLY A 528 23.16 5.41 9.48
CA GLY A 528 23.93 6.38 10.26
C GLY A 528 25.11 5.75 10.98
N THR A 529 26.17 6.52 11.18
CA THR A 529 27.39 6.11 11.90
C THR A 529 27.90 7.23 12.79
N MET A 530 28.30 6.89 14.00
CA MET A 530 29.07 7.77 14.90
C MET A 530 30.58 7.45 14.82
N SER A 531 30.94 6.38 14.11
CA SER A 531 32.27 5.84 14.04
C SER A 531 33.14 6.63 13.08
N THR A 532 34.20 7.25 13.54
CA THR A 532 35.22 7.92 12.71
C THR A 532 36.09 6.95 11.92
N ASN A 533 36.00 5.66 12.25
CA ASN A 533 36.68 4.53 11.61
C ASN A 533 35.71 3.56 10.92
N PHE A 534 34.51 4.02 10.54
CA PHE A 534 33.56 3.22 9.74
C PHE A 534 34.26 2.73 8.45
N PRO A 535 34.05 1.47 8.02
CA PRO A 535 34.75 0.93 6.87
C PRO A 535 34.36 1.63 5.57
N THR A 536 35.34 2.33 4.95
CA THR A 536 35.21 2.99 3.65
C THR A 536 36.17 2.43 2.63
N THR A 537 35.89 2.66 1.35
CA THR A 537 36.74 2.17 0.26
C THR A 537 37.52 3.28 -0.42
N THR A 538 38.65 2.91 -1.05
CA THR A 538 39.45 3.85 -1.85
C THR A 538 38.61 4.38 -3.03
N GLY A 539 38.60 5.68 -3.23
CA GLY A 539 37.87 6.33 -4.32
C GLY A 539 36.41 6.61 -4.01
N ALA A 540 35.95 6.38 -2.78
CA ALA A 540 34.62 6.78 -2.31
C ALA A 540 34.42 8.31 -2.37
N LEU A 541 33.17 8.76 -2.39
CA LEU A 541 32.82 10.20 -2.31
C LEU A 541 33.52 10.85 -1.12
N HIS A 542 33.44 10.23 0.05
CA HIS A 542 34.09 10.65 1.27
C HIS A 542 34.63 9.44 2.04
N SER A 543 35.94 9.31 2.09
CA SER A 543 36.61 8.25 2.83
C SER A 543 36.88 8.57 4.31
N THR A 544 36.53 9.77 4.74
CA THR A 544 36.72 10.26 6.11
C THR A 544 35.43 10.81 6.67
N TYR A 545 35.25 10.68 7.97
CA TYR A 545 34.15 11.26 8.73
C TYR A 545 34.02 12.77 8.47
N ARG A 546 32.80 13.25 8.29
CA ARG A 546 32.53 14.61 7.81
C ARG A 546 32.35 15.61 8.94
N GLY A 547 31.87 15.19 10.10
CA GLY A 547 31.73 16.00 11.28
C GLY A 547 30.42 15.78 12.03
N GLY A 548 30.15 16.66 12.99
CA GLY A 548 28.98 16.49 13.87
C GLY A 548 29.11 15.34 14.84
N LEU A 549 27.96 14.85 15.33
CA LEU A 549 27.89 13.68 16.22
C LEU A 549 27.77 12.38 15.43
N TYR A 550 27.17 12.43 14.24
CA TYR A 550 26.98 11.28 13.34
C TYR A 550 26.92 11.76 11.91
N ASP A 551 27.40 10.88 11.01
CA ASP A 551 27.28 11.00 9.56
C ASP A 551 26.37 9.91 8.99
N GLY A 552 25.80 10.13 7.80
CA GLY A 552 25.22 9.06 7.00
C GLY A 552 26.30 8.22 6.36
N PHE A 553 25.96 7.01 5.93
CA PHE A 553 26.79 6.16 5.08
C PHE A 553 26.00 5.49 3.97
N LEU A 554 26.70 5.16 2.89
CA LEU A 554 26.27 4.25 1.82
C LEU A 554 27.31 3.15 1.66
N ALA A 555 26.87 1.90 1.60
CA ALA A 555 27.71 0.74 1.38
C ALA A 555 27.13 -0.16 0.29
N HIS A 556 28.00 -0.65 -0.60
CA HIS A 556 27.69 -1.62 -1.64
C HIS A 556 28.46 -2.92 -1.37
N ILE A 557 27.74 -4.02 -1.24
CA ILE A 557 28.23 -5.31 -0.76
C ILE A 557 27.97 -6.37 -1.83
N ASN A 558 28.86 -7.33 -1.96
CA ASN A 558 28.69 -8.41 -2.92
C ASN A 558 27.54 -9.38 -2.54
N VAL A 559 27.15 -10.24 -3.47
CA VAL A 559 25.98 -11.12 -3.37
C VAL A 559 26.02 -12.11 -2.19
N ASP A 560 27.19 -12.49 -1.73
CA ASP A 560 27.40 -13.47 -0.64
C ASP A 560 27.78 -12.83 0.71
N GLY A 561 27.73 -11.49 0.82
CA GLY A 561 27.97 -10.77 2.06
C GLY A 561 29.40 -10.80 2.59
N THR A 562 30.38 -11.12 1.72
CA THR A 562 31.80 -11.34 2.11
C THR A 562 32.73 -10.18 1.79
N GLN A 563 32.29 -9.24 0.91
CA GLN A 563 33.14 -8.15 0.43
C GLN A 563 32.42 -6.83 0.37
N LEU A 564 33.05 -5.79 0.87
CA LEU A 564 32.67 -4.41 0.69
C LEU A 564 33.20 -3.93 -0.67
N LEU A 565 32.29 -3.82 -1.65
CA LEU A 565 32.63 -3.37 -3.00
C LEU A 565 32.89 -1.88 -3.03
N GLN A 566 32.01 -1.09 -2.39
CA GLN A 566 32.15 0.35 -2.23
C GLN A 566 31.53 0.81 -0.91
N SER A 567 32.11 1.82 -0.27
CA SER A 567 31.52 2.43 0.92
C SER A 567 32.02 3.85 1.11
N SER A 568 31.13 4.74 1.53
CA SER A 568 31.37 6.16 1.69
C SER A 568 30.61 6.73 2.87
N TYR A 569 31.24 7.63 3.63
CA TYR A 569 30.48 8.58 4.45
C TYR A 569 29.68 9.52 3.56
N ILE A 570 28.53 9.94 4.03
CA ILE A 570 27.67 10.93 3.38
C ILE A 570 27.23 11.96 4.42
N GLY A 571 27.68 13.18 4.27
CA GLY A 571 27.36 14.20 5.27
C GLY A 571 28.09 15.52 5.05
N THR A 572 27.97 16.38 6.06
CA THR A 572 28.51 17.75 6.16
C THR A 572 29.31 17.87 7.45
N SER A 573 29.58 19.09 7.91
CA SER A 573 30.14 19.34 9.25
C SER A 573 29.07 19.30 10.37
N GLY A 574 27.79 19.11 10.01
CA GLY A 574 26.68 18.96 10.96
C GLY A 574 26.38 17.49 11.28
N ASN A 575 25.24 17.22 11.87
CA ASN A 575 24.73 15.86 12.07
C ASN A 575 23.98 15.43 10.82
N ASP A 576 24.36 14.32 10.26
CA ASP A 576 23.84 13.82 8.98
C ASP A 576 23.42 12.37 9.09
N GLN A 577 22.32 11.98 8.45
CA GLN A 577 21.79 10.61 8.51
C GLN A 577 21.04 10.27 7.23
N ILE A 578 21.23 9.06 6.69
CA ILE A 578 20.48 8.56 5.54
C ILE A 578 19.38 7.63 6.05
N TYR A 579 18.17 7.82 5.53
CA TYR A 579 17.00 7.03 5.91
C TYR A 579 16.63 5.98 4.88
N PHE A 580 16.82 6.26 3.59
CA PHE A 580 16.50 5.33 2.52
C PHE A 580 17.54 5.37 1.40
N VAL A 581 17.75 4.21 0.80
CA VAL A 581 18.50 4.01 -0.44
C VAL A 581 17.60 3.31 -1.46
N LYS A 582 17.60 3.77 -2.72
CA LYS A 582 16.94 3.13 -3.86
C LYS A 582 17.79 3.27 -5.11
N LEU A 583 17.63 2.31 -6.01
CA LEU A 583 18.33 2.26 -7.29
C LEU A 583 17.37 2.63 -8.42
N ASP A 584 17.88 3.30 -9.46
CA ASP A 584 17.13 3.41 -10.70
C ASP A 584 17.48 2.26 -11.67
N ASN A 585 16.78 2.20 -12.80
CA ASN A 585 16.97 1.15 -13.81
C ASN A 585 18.37 1.14 -14.46
N LEU A 586 19.18 2.18 -14.24
CA LEU A 586 20.56 2.28 -14.71
C LEU A 586 21.57 1.84 -13.65
N GLY A 587 21.08 1.56 -12.44
CA GLY A 587 21.89 1.21 -11.26
C GLY A 587 22.47 2.41 -10.54
N ASP A 588 22.08 3.64 -10.90
CA ASP A 588 22.45 4.82 -10.12
C ASP A 588 21.77 4.80 -8.75
N VAL A 589 22.50 5.24 -7.73
CA VAL A 589 22.08 5.14 -6.33
C VAL A 589 21.51 6.46 -5.86
N TYR A 590 20.28 6.42 -5.36
CA TYR A 590 19.60 7.55 -4.76
C TYR A 590 19.46 7.33 -3.26
N CYS A 591 19.63 8.40 -2.51
CA CYS A 591 19.29 8.38 -1.10
C CYS A 591 18.57 9.66 -0.66
N VAL A 592 17.76 9.53 0.37
CA VAL A 592 17.17 10.64 1.12
C VAL A 592 17.68 10.62 2.54
N GLY A 593 18.07 11.80 3.01
CA GLY A 593 18.64 11.98 4.35
C GLY A 593 18.26 13.30 5.00
N GLN A 594 18.69 13.45 6.23
CA GLN A 594 18.60 14.67 7.02
C GLN A 594 19.97 15.22 7.33
N THR A 595 20.05 16.55 7.46
CA THR A 595 21.26 17.27 7.83
C THR A 595 20.94 18.44 8.76
N THR A 596 21.84 18.73 9.69
CA THR A 596 21.84 19.98 10.45
C THR A 596 22.91 20.95 9.93
N GLY A 597 23.68 20.54 8.93
CA GLY A 597 24.68 21.36 8.25
C GLY A 597 24.18 21.92 6.91
N GLN A 598 25.08 22.55 6.17
CA GLN A 598 24.80 23.06 4.84
C GLN A 598 25.13 21.98 3.81
N TYR A 599 24.12 21.21 3.40
CA TYR A 599 24.34 20.16 2.40
C TYR A 599 24.60 20.78 1.01
N PRO A 600 25.64 20.35 0.29
CA PRO A 600 25.98 20.92 -1.00
C PRO A 600 24.91 20.63 -2.05
N VAL A 601 24.50 21.65 -2.82
CA VAL A 601 23.63 21.53 -3.98
C VAL A 601 24.50 21.44 -5.23
N PHE A 602 24.32 20.38 -6.01
CA PHE A 602 25.10 20.11 -7.21
C PHE A 602 24.21 19.62 -8.35
N ASN A 603 24.33 20.21 -9.54
CA ASN A 603 23.58 19.84 -10.75
C ASN A 603 22.06 19.67 -10.54
N ALA A 604 21.48 20.47 -9.64
CA ALA A 604 20.06 20.42 -9.30
C ALA A 604 19.43 21.80 -9.53
N PRO A 605 18.61 22.00 -10.56
CA PRO A 605 17.89 23.26 -10.79
C PRO A 605 16.93 23.60 -9.66
N TYR A 606 16.23 22.61 -9.10
CA TYR A 606 15.44 22.80 -7.90
C TYR A 606 16.30 22.63 -6.64
N SER A 607 16.21 23.57 -5.75
CA SER A 607 16.62 23.46 -4.36
C SER A 607 15.85 24.48 -3.52
N ASN A 608 15.58 24.15 -2.26
CA ASN A 608 15.13 25.14 -1.28
C ASN A 608 16.26 25.37 -0.27
N PRO A 609 17.06 26.43 -0.43
CA PRO A 609 18.26 26.65 0.37
C PRO A 609 17.98 26.66 1.87
N ASN A 610 18.99 26.29 2.66
CA ASN A 610 18.89 26.20 4.12
C ASN A 610 17.83 25.20 4.63
N SER A 611 17.50 24.17 3.84
CA SER A 611 16.62 23.07 4.27
C SER A 611 17.43 21.94 4.89
N GLY A 612 16.82 21.22 5.82
CA GLY A 612 17.45 20.14 6.58
C GLY A 612 17.22 18.72 6.03
N GLN A 613 16.54 18.56 4.88
CA GLN A 613 16.47 17.30 4.16
C GLN A 613 17.22 17.41 2.84
N PHE A 614 17.89 16.31 2.45
CA PHE A 614 18.59 16.25 1.18
C PHE A 614 18.22 15.00 0.37
N ILE A 615 18.36 15.10 -0.95
CA ILE A 615 18.36 13.99 -1.90
C ILE A 615 19.72 14.02 -2.59
N LEU A 616 20.38 12.85 -2.62
CA LEU A 616 21.64 12.63 -3.31
C LEU A 616 21.46 11.52 -4.33
N LYS A 617 21.90 11.76 -5.57
CA LYS A 617 22.10 10.73 -6.60
C LYS A 617 23.59 10.56 -6.84
N THR A 618 24.07 9.30 -6.76
CA THR A 618 25.45 8.94 -7.07
C THR A 618 25.51 7.89 -8.18
N ASN A 619 26.69 7.74 -8.78
CA ASN A 619 26.94 6.60 -9.64
C ASN A 619 26.97 5.26 -8.83
N PRO A 620 26.86 4.09 -9.48
CA PRO A 620 26.87 2.78 -8.79
C PRO A 620 28.14 2.51 -7.96
N ALA A 621 29.26 3.13 -8.32
CA ALA A 621 30.54 3.00 -7.62
C ALA A 621 30.66 3.93 -6.39
N LEU A 622 29.62 4.66 -5.98
CA LEU A 622 29.61 5.62 -4.86
C LEU A 622 30.82 6.57 -4.86
N SER A 623 31.31 6.92 -6.04
CA SER A 623 32.54 7.72 -6.24
C SER A 623 32.28 9.12 -6.80
N THR A 624 31.09 9.35 -7.36
CA THR A 624 30.75 10.60 -8.03
C THR A 624 29.31 10.99 -7.77
N THR A 625 29.10 12.24 -7.33
CA THR A 625 27.76 12.82 -7.24
C THR A 625 27.24 13.14 -8.64
N VAL A 626 26.09 12.59 -9.00
CA VAL A 626 25.36 12.92 -10.24
C VAL A 626 24.58 14.22 -10.05
N TYR A 627 23.78 14.29 -8.99
CA TYR A 627 23.22 15.53 -8.46
C TYR A 627 22.98 15.43 -6.95
N SER A 628 22.87 16.57 -6.31
CA SER A 628 22.36 16.67 -4.94
C SER A 628 21.53 17.93 -4.76
N THR A 629 20.47 17.84 -3.96
CA THR A 629 19.56 18.95 -3.67
C THR A 629 19.06 18.90 -2.23
N VAL A 630 18.55 20.04 -1.77
CA VAL A 630 17.88 20.14 -0.47
C VAL A 630 16.42 20.58 -0.65
N PHE A 631 15.55 20.06 0.20
CA PHE A 631 14.13 20.38 0.22
C PHE A 631 13.63 20.52 1.66
N GLY A 632 12.58 21.27 1.85
CA GLY A 632 12.01 21.57 3.17
C GLY A 632 11.55 23.01 3.27
N SER A 633 11.39 23.52 4.49
CA SER A 633 10.89 24.88 4.74
C SER A 633 11.95 25.98 4.63
N GLY A 634 13.24 25.64 4.48
CA GLY A 634 14.33 26.60 4.54
C GLY A 634 14.68 27.09 5.97
N SER A 635 14.25 26.36 7.00
CA SER A 635 14.43 26.77 8.42
C SER A 635 15.79 26.42 9.02
N GLY A 636 16.67 25.76 8.29
CA GLY A 636 17.98 25.32 8.77
C GLY A 636 17.93 24.01 9.59
N SER A 637 16.78 23.38 9.69
CA SER A 637 16.56 22.13 10.44
C SER A 637 15.72 21.15 9.63
N PRO A 638 15.84 19.84 9.90
CA PRO A 638 14.94 18.86 9.35
C PRO A 638 13.46 19.14 9.70
N ASN A 639 12.57 18.95 8.72
CA ASN A 639 11.14 19.21 8.87
C ASN A 639 10.32 17.93 8.99
N ILE A 640 10.76 16.82 8.39
CA ILE A 640 10.03 15.55 8.38
C ILE A 640 10.93 14.41 8.82
N SER A 641 10.35 13.39 9.44
CA SER A 641 10.91 12.05 9.59
C SER A 641 10.49 11.23 8.37
N PRO A 642 11.42 10.87 7.46
CA PRO A 642 11.07 10.11 6.26
C PRO A 642 10.54 8.72 6.62
N THR A 643 9.45 8.28 5.95
CA THR A 643 8.80 7.00 6.19
C THR A 643 8.74 6.11 4.95
N ALA A 644 8.84 6.69 3.76
CA ALA A 644 8.88 5.96 2.50
C ALA A 644 9.66 6.73 1.44
N PHE A 645 10.28 6.01 0.51
CA PHE A 645 11.10 6.55 -0.57
C PHE A 645 10.99 5.67 -1.81
N LEU A 646 10.86 6.31 -2.99
CA LEU A 646 10.83 5.64 -4.28
C LEU A 646 11.60 6.47 -5.31
N VAL A 647 12.24 5.78 -6.23
CA VAL A 647 12.65 6.30 -7.54
C VAL A 647 11.86 5.53 -8.60
N ASP A 648 10.99 6.23 -9.32
CA ASP A 648 10.15 5.60 -10.35
C ASP A 648 10.92 5.32 -11.65
N THR A 649 10.26 4.66 -12.57
CA THR A 649 10.83 4.32 -13.89
C THR A 649 11.16 5.56 -14.74
N CYS A 650 10.57 6.71 -14.44
CA CYS A 650 10.90 8.02 -15.02
C CYS A 650 12.05 8.74 -14.31
N GLN A 651 12.61 8.14 -13.28
CA GLN A 651 13.61 8.73 -12.38
C GLN A 651 13.06 9.94 -11.58
N ASN A 652 11.73 10.01 -11.38
CA ASN A 652 11.17 10.91 -10.39
C ASN A 652 11.39 10.35 -8.99
N VAL A 653 11.57 11.24 -8.04
CA VAL A 653 11.88 10.88 -6.64
C VAL A 653 10.68 11.21 -5.77
N TYR A 654 10.17 10.21 -5.06
CA TYR A 654 9.02 10.32 -4.15
C TYR A 654 9.49 10.18 -2.71
N VAL A 655 9.03 11.06 -1.85
CA VAL A 655 9.31 11.05 -0.41
C VAL A 655 8.01 11.22 0.36
N ALA A 656 7.80 10.37 1.35
CA ALA A 656 6.79 10.55 2.39
C ALA A 656 7.47 10.72 3.75
N GLY A 657 6.90 11.54 4.61
CA GLY A 657 7.38 11.70 5.97
C GLY A 657 6.40 12.51 6.82
N TRP A 658 6.59 12.48 8.12
CA TRP A 658 5.77 13.21 9.08
C TRP A 658 6.62 14.16 9.93
N GLY A 659 5.99 15.16 10.50
CA GLY A 659 6.65 16.06 11.43
C GLY A 659 5.73 16.49 12.56
N THR A 660 6.29 17.10 13.59
CA THR A 660 5.55 17.61 14.73
C THR A 660 6.20 18.88 15.27
N ASN A 661 5.38 19.85 15.65
CA ASN A 661 5.81 21.02 16.41
C ASN A 661 5.63 20.83 17.93
N SER A 662 5.08 19.68 18.35
CA SER A 662 4.83 19.36 19.74
C SER A 662 6.13 18.91 20.41
N GLY A 663 6.64 19.70 21.37
CA GLY A 663 7.76 19.30 22.24
C GLY A 663 7.45 18.12 23.18
N SER A 664 6.22 17.56 23.11
CA SER A 664 5.80 16.41 23.91
C SER A 664 6.37 15.09 23.41
N PHE A 665 6.90 15.00 22.18
CA PHE A 665 7.63 13.85 21.70
C PHE A 665 9.14 14.00 22.00
N ALA A 666 9.50 14.03 23.27
CA ALA A 666 10.88 13.86 23.77
C ALA A 666 11.98 14.63 23.01
N GLY A 667 11.73 15.90 22.65
CA GLY A 667 12.71 16.76 22.00
C GLY A 667 12.82 16.64 20.47
N PHE A 668 12.01 15.84 19.83
CA PHE A 668 11.99 15.63 18.39
C PHE A 668 11.02 16.55 17.63
N ALA A 669 11.04 17.85 17.90
CA ALA A 669 10.23 18.80 17.16
C ALA A 669 10.79 19.02 15.74
N ASN A 670 10.06 18.61 14.74
CA ASN A 670 10.31 18.90 13.33
C ASN A 670 9.25 19.89 12.85
N ASN A 671 9.65 21.13 12.61
CA ASN A 671 8.71 22.17 12.19
C ASN A 671 8.27 21.97 10.74
N MET A 672 7.00 21.58 10.54
CA MET A 672 6.41 21.36 9.21
C MET A 672 5.83 22.60 8.54
N PHE A 673 5.81 23.75 9.20
CA PHE A 673 5.27 24.97 8.57
C PHE A 673 6.12 25.39 7.38
N ASN A 674 5.47 25.94 6.37
CA ASN A 674 6.08 26.48 5.15
C ASN A 674 6.83 25.45 4.27
N MET A 675 6.42 24.20 4.30
CA MET A 675 6.90 23.22 3.31
C MET A 675 6.46 23.63 1.90
N PRO A 676 7.24 23.34 0.85
CA PRO A 676 6.87 23.64 -0.52
C PRO A 676 5.59 22.89 -0.94
N LEU A 677 4.63 23.61 -1.50
CA LEU A 677 3.34 23.07 -1.94
C LEU A 677 3.12 23.31 -3.43
N THR A 678 2.46 22.37 -4.08
CA THR A 678 1.98 22.54 -5.45
C THR A 678 0.54 23.00 -5.49
N ALA A 679 0.08 23.47 -6.64
CA ALA A 679 -1.28 24.01 -6.78
C ALA A 679 -2.37 22.94 -6.62
N ASP A 680 -2.02 21.67 -6.85
CA ASP A 680 -2.84 20.47 -6.73
C ASP A 680 -2.70 19.77 -5.37
N ALA A 681 -2.09 20.42 -4.38
CA ALA A 681 -1.93 19.87 -3.04
C ALA A 681 -3.29 19.43 -2.44
N PHE A 682 -3.34 18.23 -1.91
CA PHE A 682 -4.50 17.70 -1.18
C PHE A 682 -4.86 18.60 0.02
N LYS A 683 -3.83 19.03 0.77
CA LYS A 683 -3.98 19.92 1.93
C LYS A 683 -2.89 20.99 1.88
N THR A 684 -3.28 22.27 1.92
CA THR A 684 -2.38 23.44 1.78
C THR A 684 -2.02 24.08 3.11
N THR A 685 -2.59 23.64 4.21
CA THR A 685 -2.35 24.15 5.56
C THR A 685 -2.01 23.01 6.50
N THR A 686 -1.20 23.28 7.51
CA THR A 686 -0.84 22.31 8.54
C THR A 686 -1.04 22.94 9.93
N ASP A 687 -1.37 22.12 10.90
CA ASP A 687 -1.30 22.49 12.33
C ASP A 687 0.09 22.19 12.94
N GLY A 688 1.00 21.64 12.11
CA GLY A 688 2.37 21.32 12.48
C GLY A 688 2.58 19.84 12.85
N THR A 689 1.55 18.99 12.74
CA THR A 689 1.58 17.56 13.15
C THR A 689 0.98 16.66 12.07
N ASP A 690 1.33 16.90 10.82
CA ASP A 690 0.80 16.21 9.63
C ASP A 690 1.86 15.32 8.96
N PHE A 691 1.44 14.54 8.00
CA PHE A 691 2.31 13.98 6.96
C PHE A 691 2.57 15.01 5.85
N TYR A 692 3.68 14.81 5.16
CA TYR A 692 4.05 15.57 3.97
C TYR A 692 4.51 14.64 2.87
N PHE A 693 3.95 14.81 1.68
CA PHE A 693 4.30 14.10 0.47
C PHE A 693 5.00 15.04 -0.50
N PHE A 694 6.08 14.55 -1.10
CA PHE A 694 6.92 15.32 -1.98
C PHE A 694 7.35 14.49 -3.18
N VAL A 695 7.15 15.01 -4.39
CA VAL A 695 7.63 14.37 -5.63
C VAL A 695 8.47 15.35 -6.40
N LEU A 696 9.71 14.94 -6.69
CA LEU A 696 10.70 15.70 -7.41
C LEU A 696 10.93 15.06 -8.79
N SER A 697 10.91 15.86 -9.85
CA SER A 697 11.15 15.37 -11.19
C SER A 697 12.60 14.92 -11.39
N LYS A 698 12.82 14.09 -12.40
CA LYS A 698 14.13 13.61 -12.84
C LYS A 698 15.18 14.72 -12.81
N ASN A 699 16.37 14.41 -12.28
CA ASN A 699 17.50 15.34 -12.15
C ASN A 699 17.15 16.62 -11.38
N ALA A 700 16.23 16.53 -10.43
CA ALA A 700 15.81 17.64 -9.59
C ALA A 700 15.41 18.92 -10.39
N GLN A 701 14.69 18.77 -11.50
CA GLN A 701 14.30 19.92 -12.33
C GLN A 701 13.23 20.78 -11.65
N ASN A 702 12.17 20.15 -11.14
CA ASN A 702 11.02 20.82 -10.54
C ASN A 702 10.37 19.95 -9.46
N ILE A 703 9.59 20.57 -8.58
CA ILE A 703 8.60 19.85 -7.76
C ILE A 703 7.44 19.44 -8.69
N LEU A 704 7.08 18.18 -8.70
CA LEU A 704 5.89 17.67 -9.37
C LEU A 704 4.68 17.63 -8.44
N TYR A 705 4.88 17.34 -7.15
CA TYR A 705 3.84 17.32 -6.14
C TYR A 705 4.41 17.68 -4.76
N GLY A 706 3.66 18.48 -4.01
CA GLY A 706 3.98 18.83 -2.63
C GLY A 706 2.69 19.09 -1.85
N SER A 707 2.41 18.29 -0.81
CA SER A 707 1.13 18.36 -0.08
C SER A 707 1.27 17.89 1.36
N TYR A 708 0.50 18.50 2.26
CA TYR A 708 0.23 17.93 3.58
C TYR A 708 -0.90 16.90 3.50
N PHE A 709 -0.93 16.00 4.50
CA PHE A 709 -2.04 15.10 4.80
C PHE A 709 -2.17 14.93 6.31
N GLY A 710 -3.38 15.11 6.84
CA GLY A 710 -3.70 14.97 8.24
C GLY A 710 -4.94 15.75 8.64
N GLY A 711 -5.39 15.58 9.87
CA GLY A 711 -6.53 16.27 10.47
C GLY A 711 -6.12 17.56 11.19
N ASN A 712 -6.99 18.55 11.26
CA ASN A 712 -6.74 19.71 12.11
C ASN A 712 -6.93 19.35 13.58
N GLY A 713 -5.89 19.41 14.39
CA GLY A 713 -5.89 19.02 15.79
C GLY A 713 -5.76 17.51 16.03
N ALA A 714 -5.46 16.74 14.99
CA ALA A 714 -4.98 15.38 15.12
C ALA A 714 -3.45 15.37 15.14
N ILE A 715 -2.87 14.32 15.67
CA ILE A 715 -1.42 14.09 15.63
C ILE A 715 -1.22 12.83 14.79
N GLU A 716 -0.70 13.03 13.59
CA GLU A 716 -0.32 11.92 12.71
C GLU A 716 1.19 11.73 12.76
N HIS A 717 1.62 10.51 13.07
CA HIS A 717 3.03 10.14 13.16
C HIS A 717 3.23 8.65 12.89
N VAL A 718 4.47 8.20 12.93
CA VAL A 718 4.83 6.77 12.88
C VAL A 718 5.76 6.48 14.06
N ASP A 719 5.50 5.41 14.78
CA ASP A 719 6.31 5.03 15.94
C ASP A 719 7.59 4.25 15.55
N GLY A 720 7.75 3.96 14.28
CA GLY A 720 8.92 3.28 13.74
C GLY A 720 8.64 2.68 12.37
N GLY A 721 9.59 1.90 11.86
CA GLY A 721 9.42 1.12 10.64
C GLY A 721 9.39 1.92 9.34
N THR A 722 9.07 1.21 8.27
CA THR A 722 9.08 1.71 6.89
C THR A 722 7.76 1.43 6.19
N SER A 723 7.24 2.41 5.47
CA SER A 723 6.13 2.26 4.53
C SER A 723 6.66 2.22 3.10
N ARG A 724 5.82 1.92 2.10
CA ARG A 724 6.31 1.69 0.74
C ARG A 724 5.51 2.43 -0.32
N PHE A 725 6.19 2.80 -1.39
CA PHE A 725 5.59 3.11 -2.67
C PHE A 725 5.63 1.88 -3.57
N ASP A 726 4.63 1.67 -4.41
CA ASP A 726 4.74 0.76 -5.54
C ASP A 726 5.45 1.44 -6.74
N LYS A 727 5.82 0.66 -7.74
CA LYS A 727 6.51 1.16 -8.95
C LYS A 727 5.72 2.22 -9.73
N ARG A 728 4.42 2.32 -9.52
CA ARG A 728 3.52 3.30 -10.13
C ARG A 728 3.49 4.62 -9.38
N GLY A 729 4.22 4.74 -8.27
CA GLY A 729 4.24 5.91 -7.42
C GLY A 729 3.04 5.99 -6.46
N VAL A 730 2.31 4.90 -6.25
CA VAL A 730 1.26 4.84 -5.22
C VAL A 730 1.92 4.64 -3.87
N ILE A 731 1.62 5.48 -2.89
CA ILE A 731 2.07 5.30 -1.51
C ILE A 731 1.09 4.42 -0.72
N TYR A 732 1.64 3.48 0.03
CA TYR A 732 0.98 2.68 1.05
C TYR A 732 1.62 3.05 2.38
N GLN A 733 0.93 3.89 3.17
CA GLN A 733 1.44 4.48 4.39
C GLN A 733 0.64 4.03 5.61
N ALA A 734 1.30 3.41 6.58
CA ALA A 734 0.75 3.23 7.91
C ALA A 734 1.07 4.44 8.79
N MET A 735 0.14 4.85 9.63
CA MET A 735 0.33 5.94 10.57
C MET A 735 -0.48 5.74 11.86
N CYS A 736 0.01 6.29 12.93
CA CYS A 736 -0.77 6.54 14.13
C CYS A 736 -1.68 7.73 13.85
N ALA A 737 -2.96 7.57 14.01
CA ALA A 737 -3.91 8.64 13.77
C ALA A 737 -4.96 8.72 14.87
N GLY A 738 -5.54 9.91 15.04
CA GLY A 738 -6.58 10.15 16.04
C GLY A 738 -6.09 9.99 17.48
N CYS A 739 -4.81 10.17 17.75
CA CYS A 739 -4.26 10.09 19.12
C CYS A 739 -5.00 11.05 20.04
N GLY A 740 -5.37 10.54 21.23
CA GLY A 740 -6.31 11.20 22.14
C GLY A 740 -7.78 10.85 21.88
N GLY A 741 -8.07 9.79 21.08
CA GLY A 741 -9.41 9.24 20.86
C GLY A 741 -10.26 10.05 19.89
N ASN A 742 -9.67 10.88 19.02
CA ASN A 742 -10.38 11.65 18.01
C ASN A 742 -10.40 10.96 16.65
N SER A 743 -11.24 11.44 15.73
CA SER A 743 -11.34 10.98 14.33
C SER A 743 -11.17 12.15 13.36
N PHE A 744 -10.21 13.04 13.63
CA PHE A 744 -9.99 14.23 12.81
C PHE A 744 -9.15 13.95 11.56
N THR A 745 -8.35 12.88 11.57
CA THR A 745 -7.61 12.45 10.38
C THR A 745 -8.56 12.06 9.26
N PRO A 746 -8.37 12.58 8.04
CA PRO A 746 -9.30 12.32 6.95
C PRO A 746 -9.35 10.83 6.57
N THR A 747 -10.58 10.29 6.50
CA THR A 747 -10.88 8.96 5.95
C THR A 747 -11.77 9.09 4.73
N THR A 748 -11.81 8.07 3.89
CA THR A 748 -12.68 8.06 2.72
C THR A 748 -14.01 7.38 3.04
N ALA A 749 -15.03 7.70 2.25
CA ALA A 749 -16.35 7.11 2.45
C ALA A 749 -16.36 5.65 1.98
N GLY A 750 -17.11 4.81 2.69
CA GLY A 750 -17.27 3.39 2.34
C GLY A 750 -16.08 2.50 2.70
N VAL A 751 -15.04 3.03 3.33
CA VAL A 751 -13.91 2.23 3.82
C VAL A 751 -14.30 1.35 5.02
N TRP A 752 -13.46 0.37 5.31
CA TRP A 752 -13.66 -0.58 6.39
C TRP A 752 -13.98 0.09 7.74
N SER A 753 -13.17 1.05 8.17
CA SER A 753 -13.40 1.78 9.43
C SER A 753 -13.13 3.28 9.25
N PRO A 754 -14.19 4.09 9.10
CA PRO A 754 -14.03 5.53 8.84
C PRO A 754 -13.73 6.34 10.10
N ILE A 755 -13.81 5.76 11.30
CA ILE A 755 -13.59 6.44 12.58
C ILE A 755 -12.61 5.69 13.46
N ASN A 756 -11.88 6.43 14.30
CA ASN A 756 -11.12 5.86 15.40
C ASN A 756 -12.09 5.31 16.46
N GLN A 757 -11.98 4.02 16.77
CA GLN A 757 -12.81 3.35 17.78
C GLN A 757 -12.08 3.14 19.11
N SER A 758 -10.78 3.43 19.18
CA SER A 758 -10.01 3.40 20.44
C SER A 758 -10.13 4.71 21.20
N ASN A 759 -9.72 4.69 22.47
CA ASN A 759 -9.70 5.88 23.32
C ASN A 759 -8.43 6.74 23.13
N ASN A 760 -7.47 6.27 22.33
CA ASN A 760 -6.21 6.92 22.08
C ASN A 760 -5.85 6.80 20.58
N CYS A 761 -4.65 6.33 20.25
CA CYS A 761 -4.20 6.18 18.87
C CYS A 761 -4.80 4.95 18.20
N ASN A 762 -5.11 5.05 16.91
CA ASN A 762 -5.50 3.93 16.07
C ASN A 762 -4.66 3.94 14.79
N LEU A 763 -4.17 2.78 14.40
CA LEU A 763 -3.45 2.63 13.14
C LEU A 763 -4.38 2.93 11.97
N LEU A 764 -3.94 3.82 11.11
CA LEU A 764 -4.63 4.20 9.88
C LEU A 764 -3.76 3.83 8.68
N GLY A 765 -4.36 3.15 7.71
CA GLY A 765 -3.77 2.89 6.41
C GLY A 765 -4.22 3.92 5.40
N LEU A 766 -3.25 4.58 4.74
CA LEU A 766 -3.47 5.52 3.65
C LEU A 766 -2.88 4.97 2.34
N LYS A 767 -3.70 4.95 1.31
CA LYS A 767 -3.27 4.70 -0.07
C LYS A 767 -3.55 5.92 -0.92
N LEU A 768 -2.50 6.51 -1.50
CA LEU A 768 -2.59 7.74 -2.30
C LEU A 768 -1.81 7.56 -3.61
N GLU A 769 -2.46 7.87 -4.73
CA GLU A 769 -1.88 7.80 -6.07
C GLU A 769 -1.58 9.21 -6.61
N PHE A 770 -0.39 9.40 -7.15
CA PHE A 770 0.06 10.70 -7.67
C PHE A 770 -0.12 10.83 -9.19
N ASN A 771 -0.39 9.72 -9.91
CA ASN A 771 -0.54 9.69 -11.38
C ASN A 771 0.63 10.33 -12.16
N LEU A 772 1.85 10.20 -11.65
CA LEU A 772 3.06 10.80 -12.21
C LEU A 772 4.02 9.78 -12.83
N ALA A 773 3.79 8.48 -12.62
CA ALA A 773 4.66 7.42 -13.12
C ALA A 773 4.55 7.24 -14.64
N GLY A 774 5.61 6.73 -15.24
CA GLY A 774 5.63 6.26 -16.62
C GLY A 774 4.96 4.90 -16.81
N VAL A 775 5.43 4.11 -17.80
CA VAL A 775 5.05 2.71 -17.92
C VAL A 775 5.56 1.96 -16.69
N ALA A 776 4.69 1.23 -16.03
CA ALA A 776 5.04 0.32 -14.95
C ALA A 776 4.38 -1.04 -15.19
N VAL A 777 5.13 -2.14 -14.93
CA VAL A 777 4.70 -3.50 -15.22
C VAL A 777 4.91 -4.38 -14.01
N GLU A 778 3.88 -5.17 -13.68
CA GLU A 778 3.93 -6.22 -12.67
C GLU A 778 3.32 -7.50 -13.24
N ILE A 779 3.78 -8.67 -12.80
CA ILE A 779 3.28 -9.98 -13.22
C ILE A 779 2.61 -10.66 -12.03
N ASP A 780 1.42 -11.21 -12.25
CA ASP A 780 0.76 -12.17 -11.36
C ASP A 780 0.47 -13.47 -12.11
N ALA A 781 0.31 -14.57 -11.37
CA ALA A 781 0.06 -15.90 -11.92
C ALA A 781 -1.01 -16.66 -11.14
N SER A 782 -1.98 -17.24 -11.85
CA SER A 782 -3.07 -18.03 -11.26
C SER A 782 -3.33 -19.32 -12.06
N PRO A 783 -3.44 -20.49 -11.42
CA PRO A 783 -2.99 -20.77 -10.06
C PRO A 783 -1.48 -20.55 -9.93
N ARG A 784 -0.95 -20.56 -8.74
CA ARG A 784 0.45 -20.19 -8.37
C ARG A 784 1.50 -20.54 -9.43
N ALA A 785 2.59 -19.77 -9.45
CA ALA A 785 3.76 -19.99 -10.30
C ALA A 785 4.54 -21.29 -10.00
N THR A 786 3.92 -22.26 -9.32
CA THR A 786 4.52 -23.57 -8.97
C THR A 786 3.48 -24.68 -9.10
N GLY A 787 3.82 -25.76 -9.75
CA GLY A 787 2.91 -26.92 -9.92
C GLY A 787 3.57 -28.08 -10.62
N CYS A 788 2.78 -29.15 -10.93
CA CYS A 788 3.27 -30.34 -11.61
C CYS A 788 2.94 -30.30 -13.11
N VAL A 789 3.77 -31.00 -13.91
CA VAL A 789 3.53 -31.12 -15.37
C VAL A 789 2.25 -31.92 -15.66
N PRO A 790 1.42 -31.52 -16.66
CA PRO A 790 1.49 -30.25 -17.36
C PRO A 790 0.92 -29.11 -16.49
N LEU A 791 1.70 -28.04 -16.30
CA LEU A 791 1.27 -26.89 -15.52
C LEU A 791 0.69 -25.81 -16.46
N THR A 792 -0.59 -25.51 -16.31
CA THR A 792 -1.26 -24.41 -17.01
C THR A 792 -1.41 -23.23 -16.09
N VAL A 793 -0.82 -22.08 -16.46
CA VAL A 793 -0.80 -20.85 -15.70
C VAL A 793 -1.52 -19.76 -16.48
N GLN A 794 -2.49 -19.11 -15.84
CA GLN A 794 -3.04 -17.84 -16.30
C GLN A 794 -2.11 -16.73 -15.81
N PHE A 795 -1.50 -16.02 -16.72
CA PHE A 795 -0.70 -14.84 -16.38
C PHE A 795 -1.56 -13.59 -16.47
N ASP A 796 -1.49 -12.77 -15.45
CA ASP A 796 -2.13 -11.47 -15.39
C ASP A 796 -1.04 -10.39 -15.29
N GLY A 797 -0.92 -9.58 -16.36
CA GLY A 797 -0.01 -8.43 -16.38
C GLY A 797 -0.74 -7.18 -15.89
N THR A 798 -0.40 -6.72 -14.68
CA THR A 798 -0.80 -5.37 -14.26
C THR A 798 0.14 -4.39 -14.91
N VAL A 799 -0.40 -3.59 -15.84
CA VAL A 799 0.40 -2.66 -16.63
C VAL A 799 -0.24 -1.28 -16.60
N THR A 800 0.51 -0.32 -16.08
CA THR A 800 0.12 1.09 -16.06
C THR A 800 0.75 1.81 -17.26
N ASN A 801 -0.05 2.60 -17.95
CA ASN A 801 0.39 3.46 -19.07
C ASN A 801 1.05 2.75 -20.27
N ALA A 802 0.93 1.42 -20.42
CA ALA A 802 1.41 0.74 -21.62
C ALA A 802 0.30 0.57 -22.68
N VAL A 803 0.69 0.64 -23.94
CA VAL A 803 -0.20 0.47 -25.11
C VAL A 803 0.02 -0.86 -25.82
N THR A 804 1.16 -1.51 -25.58
CA THR A 804 1.48 -2.85 -26.13
C THR A 804 2.19 -3.71 -25.07
N TYR A 805 2.07 -5.04 -25.23
CA TYR A 805 2.58 -6.04 -24.30
C TYR A 805 3.41 -7.07 -25.05
N PHE A 806 4.45 -7.58 -24.42
CA PHE A 806 5.23 -8.70 -24.92
C PHE A 806 5.60 -9.64 -23.77
N TRP A 807 5.16 -10.90 -23.87
CA TRP A 807 5.49 -11.98 -22.95
C TRP A 807 6.50 -12.92 -23.56
N ASN A 808 7.44 -13.36 -22.72
CA ASN A 808 8.31 -14.51 -22.96
C ASN A 808 8.19 -15.44 -21.74
N PHE A 809 7.74 -16.67 -21.97
CA PHE A 809 7.45 -17.61 -20.89
C PHE A 809 8.66 -18.39 -20.38
N GLY A 810 9.88 -18.12 -20.90
CA GLY A 810 11.11 -18.77 -20.50
C GLY A 810 11.35 -20.14 -21.13
N ASP A 811 10.36 -20.74 -21.80
CA ASP A 811 10.42 -22.04 -22.51
C ASP A 811 10.53 -21.89 -24.03
N GLY A 812 10.76 -20.68 -24.52
CA GLY A 812 10.83 -20.33 -25.95
C GLY A 812 9.50 -19.87 -26.55
N ASN A 813 8.40 -19.95 -25.83
CA ASN A 813 7.09 -19.45 -26.26
C ASN A 813 6.91 -17.97 -25.87
N THR A 814 6.11 -17.24 -26.65
CA THR A 814 5.83 -15.81 -26.45
C THR A 814 4.36 -15.48 -26.66
N SER A 815 3.89 -14.34 -26.13
CA SER A 815 2.55 -13.80 -26.36
C SER A 815 2.54 -12.29 -26.40
N MET A 816 1.53 -11.72 -27.11
CA MET A 816 1.24 -10.27 -27.15
C MET A 816 -0.10 -9.95 -26.47
N GLN A 817 -0.75 -10.91 -25.87
CA GLN A 817 -1.99 -10.71 -25.12
C GLN A 817 -1.67 -10.06 -23.78
N GLN A 818 -2.57 -9.23 -23.27
CA GLN A 818 -2.39 -8.62 -21.94
C GLN A 818 -2.32 -9.69 -20.86
N ASN A 819 -3.24 -10.65 -20.87
CA ASN A 819 -3.37 -11.70 -19.87
C ASN A 819 -3.40 -13.07 -20.57
N PRO A 820 -2.24 -13.63 -20.92
CA PRO A 820 -2.16 -14.90 -21.65
C PRO A 820 -2.31 -16.11 -20.72
N LEU A 821 -2.89 -17.19 -21.27
CA LEU A 821 -2.84 -18.53 -20.70
C LEU A 821 -1.66 -19.28 -21.33
N HIS A 822 -0.79 -19.89 -20.52
CA HIS A 822 0.33 -20.68 -21.00
C HIS A 822 0.42 -22.04 -20.27
N THR A 823 0.90 -23.09 -20.98
CA THR A 823 1.04 -24.45 -20.41
C THR A 823 2.46 -24.92 -20.58
N TYR A 824 3.10 -25.23 -19.48
CA TYR A 824 4.42 -25.88 -19.42
C TYR A 824 4.26 -27.40 -19.46
N THR A 825 4.96 -28.04 -20.38
CA THR A 825 4.91 -29.51 -20.59
C THR A 825 6.12 -30.24 -20.05
N ASP A 826 7.17 -29.53 -19.70
CA ASP A 826 8.42 -30.09 -19.17
C ASP A 826 8.70 -29.53 -17.78
N THR A 827 9.41 -30.32 -16.96
CA THR A 827 9.85 -29.88 -15.63
C THR A 827 10.99 -28.89 -15.75
N GLY A 828 11.03 -27.91 -14.85
CA GLY A 828 12.10 -26.91 -14.82
C GLY A 828 11.67 -25.63 -14.11
N THR A 829 12.63 -24.73 -13.97
CA THR A 829 12.37 -23.36 -13.53
C THR A 829 12.43 -22.43 -14.73
N TYR A 830 11.35 -21.72 -14.98
CA TYR A 830 11.19 -20.84 -16.14
C TYR A 830 11.10 -19.40 -15.67
N THR A 831 11.98 -18.53 -16.19
CA THR A 831 11.88 -17.09 -15.95
C THR A 831 10.93 -16.49 -16.97
N VAL A 832 9.73 -16.15 -16.52
CA VAL A 832 8.72 -15.43 -17.31
C VAL A 832 9.04 -13.95 -17.33
N MET A 833 8.95 -13.33 -18.49
CA MET A 833 9.20 -11.90 -18.69
C MET A 833 7.96 -11.24 -19.34
N LEU A 834 7.50 -10.13 -18.76
CA LEU A 834 6.52 -9.23 -19.39
C LEU A 834 7.18 -7.87 -19.66
N VAL A 835 7.04 -7.38 -20.87
CA VAL A 835 7.43 -6.02 -21.27
C VAL A 835 6.17 -5.24 -21.62
N GLY A 836 5.92 -4.13 -20.93
CA GLY A 836 4.92 -3.13 -21.30
C GLY A 836 5.59 -1.97 -22.04
N ILE A 837 4.97 -1.46 -23.11
CA ILE A 837 5.56 -0.44 -23.99
C ILE A 837 4.54 0.67 -24.25
N ASP A 838 4.94 1.92 -24.03
CA ASP A 838 4.33 3.14 -24.60
C ASP A 838 5.43 4.07 -25.13
N PRO A 839 5.57 4.23 -26.43
CA PRO A 839 6.57 5.12 -27.04
C PRO A 839 6.46 6.59 -26.61
N ASN A 840 5.31 6.99 -26.07
CA ASN A 840 5.06 8.38 -25.62
C ASN A 840 5.32 8.59 -24.13
N SER A 841 5.58 7.51 -23.40
CA SER A 841 5.90 7.60 -21.97
C SER A 841 7.35 8.04 -21.73
N CYS A 842 7.63 8.63 -20.58
CA CYS A 842 8.95 9.12 -20.21
C CYS A 842 10.04 8.01 -20.14
N ASN A 843 9.66 6.77 -19.87
CA ASN A 843 10.56 5.61 -19.84
C ASN A 843 10.35 4.65 -21.04
N VAL A 844 9.41 4.94 -21.93
CA VAL A 844 9.09 4.17 -23.14
C VAL A 844 8.63 2.73 -22.87
N SER A 845 9.28 2.02 -21.95
CA SER A 845 8.95 0.63 -21.57
C SER A 845 9.37 0.33 -20.14
N ASP A 846 8.71 -0.67 -19.55
CA ASP A 846 9.12 -1.32 -18.31
C ASP A 846 9.01 -2.83 -18.45
N THR A 847 9.74 -3.58 -17.59
CA THR A 847 9.84 -5.03 -17.66
C THR A 847 9.71 -5.63 -16.27
N ALA A 848 8.87 -6.65 -16.13
CA ALA A 848 8.76 -7.46 -14.92
C ALA A 848 9.15 -8.91 -15.20
N TYR A 849 9.59 -9.61 -14.17
CA TYR A 849 9.97 -11.01 -14.21
C TYR A 849 9.26 -11.80 -13.11
N LEU A 850 8.93 -13.07 -13.41
CA LEU A 850 8.35 -14.01 -12.47
C LEU A 850 8.98 -15.38 -12.72
N GLU A 851 9.39 -16.10 -11.66
CA GLU A 851 9.82 -17.49 -11.80
C GLU A 851 8.65 -18.45 -11.69
N VAL A 852 8.57 -19.41 -12.62
CA VAL A 852 7.60 -20.51 -12.61
C VAL A 852 8.35 -21.80 -12.41
N GLU A 853 8.07 -22.52 -11.34
CA GLU A 853 8.65 -23.82 -11.03
C GLU A 853 7.69 -24.95 -11.42
N VAL A 854 8.10 -25.79 -12.37
CA VAL A 854 7.33 -26.94 -12.84
C VAL A 854 8.01 -28.23 -12.40
N ARG A 855 7.32 -29.00 -11.58
CA ARG A 855 7.83 -30.23 -10.95
C ARG A 855 7.31 -31.48 -11.67
N ASP A 856 8.02 -32.59 -11.46
CA ASP A 856 7.52 -33.91 -11.87
C ASP A 856 6.39 -34.35 -10.90
N ASP A 857 5.33 -34.95 -11.43
CA ASP A 857 4.28 -35.54 -10.62
C ASP A 857 4.61 -36.96 -10.12
N SER A 858 5.81 -37.49 -10.47
CA SER A 858 6.25 -38.82 -10.05
C SER A 858 6.46 -38.91 -8.55
N LEU A 859 5.51 -39.52 -7.87
CA LEU A 859 5.64 -39.94 -6.47
C LEU A 859 6.70 -41.02 -6.36
N THR A 860 7.91 -40.70 -5.90
CA THR A 860 8.84 -41.70 -5.37
C THR A 860 8.36 -42.11 -3.99
N ALA A 861 7.52 -43.15 -3.93
CA ALA A 861 7.03 -43.73 -2.69
C ALA A 861 8.24 -44.36 -1.94
N ASN A 862 8.82 -43.66 -1.02
CA ASN A 862 9.62 -44.21 0.04
C ASN A 862 8.68 -44.52 1.21
N PHE A 863 8.21 -45.73 1.25
CA PHE A 863 7.55 -46.47 2.32
C PHE A 863 7.24 -45.70 3.63
N LEU A 864 6.28 -44.78 3.58
CA LEU A 864 5.38 -44.47 4.69
C LEU A 864 3.94 -44.64 4.16
N PRO A 865 3.10 -45.44 4.81
CA PRO A 865 1.89 -45.90 4.19
C PRO A 865 0.75 -44.92 3.97
N ASP A 866 0.86 -43.66 4.32
CA ASP A 866 -0.29 -42.76 4.30
C ASP A 866 0.06 -41.33 3.80
N LEU A 867 1.03 -41.15 2.93
CA LEU A 867 1.32 -39.82 2.36
C LEU A 867 0.78 -39.73 0.92
N VAL A 868 -0.34 -39.06 0.74
CA VAL A 868 -0.85 -38.69 -0.58
C VAL A 868 -0.47 -37.24 -0.84
N VAL A 869 0.40 -37.01 -1.84
CA VAL A 869 0.71 -35.66 -2.32
C VAL A 869 -0.20 -35.37 -3.50
N ASP A 870 -1.07 -34.38 -3.35
CA ASP A 870 -1.94 -33.89 -4.40
C ASP A 870 -1.33 -32.63 -5.03
N CYS A 871 -0.90 -32.73 -6.28
CA CYS A 871 -0.36 -31.59 -7.02
C CYS A 871 -1.37 -30.46 -7.24
N ASP A 872 -2.66 -30.78 -7.26
CA ASP A 872 -3.69 -29.75 -7.49
C ASP A 872 -4.00 -28.90 -6.25
N SER A 873 -3.60 -29.34 -5.04
CA SER A 873 -4.00 -28.68 -3.79
C SER A 873 -2.86 -28.23 -2.89
N ASN A 874 -1.60 -28.57 -3.20
CA ASN A 874 -0.46 -28.37 -2.27
C ASN A 874 -0.76 -28.87 -0.84
N LYS A 875 -1.62 -29.86 -0.67
CA LYS A 875 -1.97 -30.44 0.62
C LYS A 875 -1.40 -31.85 0.73
N VAL A 876 -0.72 -32.07 1.84
CA VAL A 876 -0.35 -33.41 2.29
C VAL A 876 -1.51 -33.91 3.14
N ALA A 877 -2.18 -34.97 2.76
CA ALA A 877 -3.23 -35.61 3.53
C ALA A 877 -2.68 -36.72 4.42
#